data_2fcca4f66202fb0ff34aa77a5ae5e9cb
#
_entry.id   2fcca4f66202fb0ff34aa77a5ae5e9cb
#
_cell.length_a   1.000
_cell.length_b   1.000
_cell.length_c   1.000
_cell.angle_alpha   90.00
_cell.angle_beta   90.00
_cell.angle_gamma   90.00
#
_symmetry.space_group_name_H-M   'P 1'
#
loop_
_entity.id
_entity.type
_entity.pdbx_description
1 polymer ?
#
loop_
_entity_poly.entity_id
_entity_poly.type
_entity_poly.pdbx_seq_one_letter_code
_entity_poly.pdbx_strand_id
1 'polypeptide(L)'
;MKGVFIIMALLLCAGSIFAQDEEKSTQLGEAVVKAAQVVDEIDGQTIYPTEAQRKATFDGYGILQLLALPGIRVDEAARSVTAIGGEGSVVLRINGIAVGRQEMISLDPKNISRIRFIDNPGVRYGEGVAYVIDIATRRTDVGFTLGVEANPTLTAVQADGAAYGKWRTGRHELSLSYNGGGYKLEGAQSTETADYTLNDGNIYTIKRNDELTRRKQISNTAKLTYNRVDSTAQVFQVSLSGSFNKTPGNRSVKAITDGWDCYTAMSTERGRGNTPVADLYYSRQITPRQSITANAVGTYIFTKSYNYYDEWTAIINNVSGRSGSVLSEVIYENKMKPFTLSSGVHYRFKHTTNDYTGTAPAQTQMTNSVVYGFAEIKGRHKDLNYSLGAGGSYIHYRQSGHNYDYWTFCPKTTLAYRFKKKYQIKYTFSMRDRMSQIAMVSDISIRTNSREWTKGNPDLKPNRELEHTLRLSRTADRWQIFAEGMFRQCLKPNMAPYERTADDLFVYTQINQKEIDLLHTMVYTSFWAIPKKLQISIYGGMMRCLNFGYEYTHCHTSFFCAGSVTAYLGKFTLQAGGDSGSRFLEGEAKGFNGGSTFLQVSFRLKDWRFMATWSNPFCKNYKSYETEILNRYLHKHTTGRNKDLGNRLMLGISWRISRGKERPAAEKKINLKDTDAGIIK
;
A
#
# COMPACT_ATOMS: atom_id res chain seq x y z
N MET A 1 2.69 -23.84 -9.72
CA MET A 1 1.42 -24.42 -9.24
C MET A 1 1.54 -25.83 -8.65
N LYS A 2 2.33 -26.75 -9.24
CA LYS A 2 2.49 -28.12 -8.67
C LYS A 2 3.08 -28.17 -7.25
N GLY A 3 3.95 -27.23 -6.85
CA GLY A 3 4.56 -27.20 -5.51
C GLY A 3 3.61 -26.81 -4.36
N VAL A 4 2.60 -25.97 -4.63
CA VAL A 4 1.63 -25.54 -3.61
C VAL A 4 0.66 -26.66 -3.22
N PHE A 5 0.29 -27.51 -4.19
CA PHE A 5 -0.56 -28.68 -3.94
C PHE A 5 0.13 -29.77 -3.11
N ILE A 6 1.44 -29.97 -3.28
CA ILE A 6 2.22 -30.96 -2.51
C ILE A 6 2.37 -30.51 -1.06
N ILE A 7 2.57 -29.22 -0.81
CA ILE A 7 2.68 -28.66 0.56
C ILE A 7 1.32 -28.71 1.27
N MET A 8 0.22 -28.47 0.57
CA MET A 8 -1.12 -28.58 1.12
C MET A 8 -1.47 -30.04 1.47
N ALA A 9 -1.02 -31.02 0.68
CA ALA A 9 -1.19 -32.43 0.96
C ALA A 9 -0.37 -32.91 2.18
N LEU A 10 0.86 -32.41 2.37
CA LEU A 10 1.70 -32.75 3.53
C LEU A 10 1.16 -32.17 4.85
N LEU A 11 0.53 -31.01 4.83
CA LEU A 11 -0.13 -30.42 6.00
C LEU A 11 -1.43 -31.12 6.37
N LEU A 12 -2.14 -31.71 5.42
CA LEU A 12 -3.33 -32.54 5.64
C LEU A 12 -3.00 -33.91 6.27
N CYS A 13 -1.84 -34.47 5.95
CA CYS A 13 -1.37 -35.73 6.55
C CYS A 13 -0.89 -35.58 7.99
N ALA A 14 -0.46 -34.38 8.41
CA ALA A 14 -0.07 -34.13 9.81
C ALA A 14 -1.26 -34.04 10.80
N GLY A 15 -2.50 -33.88 10.29
CA GLY A 15 -3.72 -33.79 11.10
C GLY A 15 -4.22 -35.10 11.71
N SER A 16 -3.67 -36.24 11.32
CA SER A 16 -4.15 -37.57 11.76
C SER A 16 -3.43 -38.14 13.00
N ILE A 17 -2.46 -37.42 13.62
CA ILE A 17 -1.64 -37.96 14.71
C ILE A 17 -2.07 -37.44 16.11
N PHE A 18 -2.97 -36.44 16.21
CA PHE A 18 -3.36 -35.88 17.52
C PHE A 18 -4.89 -35.93 17.75
N ALA A 19 -5.42 -37.12 17.85
CA ALA A 19 -6.77 -37.35 18.38
C ALA A 19 -6.63 -38.22 19.64
N GLN A 20 -6.41 -37.59 20.79
CA GLN A 20 -6.79 -38.10 22.13
C GLN A 20 -6.27 -37.14 23.18
N ASP A 21 -7.19 -36.34 23.75
CA ASP A 21 -7.29 -35.99 25.15
C ASP A 21 -8.60 -35.22 25.37
N GLU A 22 -9.61 -35.94 25.88
CA GLU A 22 -10.85 -35.37 26.39
C GLU A 22 -10.61 -34.85 27.81
N GLU A 23 -10.49 -33.56 27.99
CA GLU A 23 -10.69 -32.93 29.32
C GLU A 23 -12.18 -32.73 29.56
N LYS A 24 -12.73 -33.50 30.53
CA LYS A 24 -14.04 -33.25 31.14
C LYS A 24 -14.02 -31.93 31.89
N SER A 25 -14.67 -30.89 31.36
CA SER A 25 -14.96 -29.67 32.10
C SER A 25 -16.35 -29.75 32.71
N THR A 26 -16.42 -29.65 34.01
CA THR A 26 -17.65 -29.51 34.81
C THR A 26 -18.32 -28.18 34.49
N GLN A 27 -19.56 -28.20 34.01
CA GLN A 27 -20.37 -27.01 33.72
C GLN A 27 -20.81 -26.33 35.02
N LEU A 28 -20.33 -25.12 35.28
CA LEU A 28 -21.05 -24.11 36.07
C LEU A 28 -21.63 -23.10 35.09
N GLY A 29 -22.93 -22.82 35.20
CA GLY A 29 -23.70 -22.05 34.24
C GLY A 29 -23.26 -20.58 34.16
N GLU A 30 -22.41 -20.25 33.21
CA GLU A 30 -22.23 -18.91 32.68
C GLU A 30 -22.86 -18.84 31.29
N ALA A 31 -23.78 -17.89 31.11
CA ALA A 31 -24.29 -17.54 29.79
C ALA A 31 -23.12 -16.96 28.97
N VAL A 32 -22.41 -17.81 28.24
CA VAL A 32 -21.39 -17.39 27.28
C VAL A 32 -22.08 -16.71 26.13
N VAL A 33 -22.14 -15.39 26.15
CA VAL A 33 -22.52 -14.59 24.97
C VAL A 33 -21.39 -14.81 23.95
N LYS A 34 -21.62 -15.68 22.97
CA LYS A 34 -20.72 -15.84 21.82
C LYS A 34 -20.80 -14.57 20.97
N ALA A 35 -19.91 -13.62 21.19
CA ALA A 35 -19.76 -12.50 20.30
C ALA A 35 -19.19 -12.98 18.96
N ALA A 36 -19.76 -12.52 17.84
CA ALA A 36 -19.27 -12.85 16.51
C ALA A 36 -17.83 -12.30 16.35
N GLN A 37 -16.91 -13.11 15.82
CA GLN A 37 -15.52 -12.71 15.59
C GLN A 37 -15.40 -11.63 14.52
N VAL A 38 -16.30 -11.61 13.55
CA VAL A 38 -16.37 -10.62 12.46
C VAL A 38 -17.79 -10.06 12.43
N VAL A 39 -17.88 -8.73 12.39
CA VAL A 39 -19.14 -7.99 12.28
C VAL A 39 -19.08 -7.11 11.05
N ASP A 40 -20.00 -7.33 10.11
CA ASP A 40 -20.12 -6.49 8.92
C ASP A 40 -20.65 -5.10 9.30
N GLU A 41 -20.00 -4.06 8.79
CA GLU A 41 -20.41 -2.67 8.91
C GLU A 41 -20.79 -2.10 7.54
N ILE A 42 -21.22 -0.84 7.50
CA ILE A 42 -21.62 -0.18 6.24
C ILE A 42 -20.42 0.06 5.31
N ASP A 43 -19.28 0.41 5.89
CA ASP A 43 -18.06 0.76 5.16
C ASP A 43 -16.96 -0.32 5.25
N GLY A 44 -17.28 -1.50 5.81
CA GLY A 44 -16.30 -2.57 5.97
C GLY A 44 -16.72 -3.61 7.00
N GLN A 45 -15.76 -4.01 7.82
CA GLN A 45 -15.92 -5.06 8.84
C GLN A 45 -15.20 -4.66 10.12
N THR A 46 -15.77 -5.02 11.26
CA THR A 46 -15.07 -5.03 12.55
C THR A 46 -14.71 -6.45 12.93
N ILE A 47 -13.42 -6.70 13.13
CA ILE A 47 -12.84 -7.99 13.43
C ILE A 47 -12.33 -7.97 14.89
N TYR A 48 -12.68 -8.98 15.65
CA TYR A 48 -12.23 -9.22 17.01
C TYR A 48 -11.20 -10.36 17.01
N PRO A 49 -9.87 -10.06 17.01
CA PRO A 49 -8.85 -11.10 16.98
C PRO A 49 -8.99 -12.03 18.18
N THR A 50 -8.86 -13.32 17.94
CA THR A 50 -8.88 -14.33 19.01
C THR A 50 -7.64 -14.20 19.90
N GLU A 51 -7.69 -14.77 21.11
CA GLU A 51 -6.53 -14.79 21.98
C GLU A 51 -5.36 -15.56 21.35
N ALA A 52 -5.65 -16.65 20.63
CA ALA A 52 -4.65 -17.41 19.88
C ALA A 52 -3.95 -16.54 18.83
N GLN A 53 -4.71 -15.77 18.03
CA GLN A 53 -4.16 -14.83 17.04
C GLN A 53 -3.31 -13.76 17.71
N ARG A 54 -3.78 -13.13 18.78
CA ARG A 54 -3.01 -12.12 19.53
C ARG A 54 -1.72 -12.67 20.16
N LYS A 55 -1.75 -13.92 20.64
CA LYS A 55 -0.56 -14.57 21.21
C LYS A 55 0.41 -15.04 20.14
N ALA A 56 -0.05 -15.37 18.94
CA ALA A 56 0.76 -15.90 17.86
C ALA A 56 1.66 -14.84 17.19
N THR A 57 1.35 -13.55 17.36
CA THR A 57 2.07 -12.46 16.72
C THR A 57 2.73 -11.53 17.72
N PHE A 58 3.63 -10.68 17.25
CA PHE A 58 4.42 -9.79 18.08
C PHE A 58 4.18 -8.31 17.79
N ASP A 59 3.65 -7.97 16.62
CA ASP A 59 3.43 -6.61 16.16
C ASP A 59 2.16 -6.47 15.29
N GLY A 60 1.94 -5.26 14.77
CA GLY A 60 0.78 -4.95 13.93
C GLY A 60 0.80 -5.63 12.57
N TYR A 61 1.96 -5.88 11.96
CA TYR A 61 2.04 -6.57 10.69
C TYR A 61 1.69 -8.05 10.82
N GLY A 62 2.25 -8.70 11.83
CA GLY A 62 1.97 -10.11 12.08
C GLY A 62 0.48 -10.37 12.33
N ILE A 63 -0.23 -9.52 13.10
CA ILE A 63 -1.67 -9.72 13.31
C ILE A 63 -2.46 -9.53 12.03
N LEU A 64 -2.11 -8.53 11.19
CA LEU A 64 -2.78 -8.32 9.90
C LEU A 64 -2.52 -9.47 8.92
N GLN A 65 -1.31 -10.02 8.91
CA GLN A 65 -0.98 -11.18 8.09
C GLN A 65 -1.80 -12.41 8.49
N LEU A 66 -1.94 -12.66 9.80
CA LEU A 66 -2.76 -13.77 10.31
C LEU A 66 -4.25 -13.62 10.01
N LEU A 67 -4.76 -12.39 9.94
CA LEU A 67 -6.17 -12.14 9.63
C LEU A 67 -6.48 -12.36 8.15
N ALA A 68 -5.48 -12.34 7.27
CA ALA A 68 -5.62 -12.57 5.82
C ALA A 68 -6.75 -11.74 5.20
N LEU A 69 -6.71 -10.42 5.41
CA LEU A 69 -7.76 -9.50 4.96
C LEU A 69 -7.92 -9.55 3.42
N PRO A 70 -9.16 -9.57 2.91
CA PRO A 70 -9.39 -9.68 1.48
C PRO A 70 -8.88 -8.46 0.71
N GLY A 71 -8.29 -8.70 -0.47
CA GLY A 71 -7.76 -7.63 -1.32
C GLY A 71 -6.48 -6.97 -0.81
N ILE A 72 -5.88 -7.47 0.27
CA ILE A 72 -4.68 -6.93 0.89
C ILE A 72 -3.57 -7.98 0.95
N ARG A 73 -2.38 -7.59 0.51
CA ARG A 73 -1.14 -8.32 0.76
C ARG A 73 -0.44 -7.71 1.96
N VAL A 74 -0.18 -8.54 2.96
CA VAL A 74 0.66 -8.19 4.11
C VAL A 74 1.95 -9.00 4.01
N ASP A 75 3.09 -8.32 3.97
CA ASP A 75 4.41 -8.93 4.09
C ASP A 75 5.00 -8.51 5.44
N GLU A 76 4.93 -9.40 6.42
CA GLU A 76 5.50 -9.17 7.75
C GLU A 76 7.02 -9.01 7.67
N ALA A 77 7.67 -9.72 6.75
CA ALA A 77 9.10 -9.67 6.55
C ALA A 77 9.55 -8.32 5.96
N ALA A 78 8.87 -7.84 4.92
CA ALA A 78 9.15 -6.54 4.30
C ALA A 78 8.54 -5.36 5.07
N ARG A 79 7.72 -5.62 6.09
CA ARG A 79 6.99 -4.60 6.85
C ARG A 79 6.11 -3.73 5.96
N SER A 80 5.36 -4.36 5.06
CA SER A 80 4.51 -3.67 4.11
C SER A 80 3.09 -4.22 4.08
N VAL A 81 2.16 -3.34 3.74
CA VAL A 81 0.74 -3.67 3.50
C VAL A 81 0.35 -2.97 2.21
N THR A 82 -0.07 -3.73 1.22
CA THR A 82 -0.41 -3.25 -0.12
C THR A 82 -1.75 -3.80 -0.59
N ALA A 83 -2.45 -3.04 -1.44
CA ALA A 83 -3.64 -3.54 -2.12
C ALA A 83 -3.23 -4.52 -3.24
N ILE A 84 -4.01 -5.58 -3.44
CA ILE A 84 -3.80 -6.57 -4.51
C ILE A 84 -4.73 -6.21 -5.67
N GLY A 85 -4.14 -5.99 -6.85
CA GLY A 85 -4.88 -5.77 -8.09
C GLY A 85 -5.72 -4.49 -8.14
N GLY A 86 -5.57 -3.59 -7.18
CA GLY A 86 -6.28 -2.32 -7.10
C GLY A 86 -5.34 -1.13 -7.09
N GLU A 87 -5.75 -0.04 -7.71
CA GLU A 87 -5.13 1.25 -7.53
C GLU A 87 -5.54 1.86 -6.18
N GLY A 88 -4.61 2.51 -5.51
CA GLY A 88 -4.85 3.24 -4.29
C GLY A 88 -4.03 2.73 -3.09
N SER A 89 -3.92 3.57 -2.08
CA SER A 89 -3.13 3.29 -0.89
C SER A 89 -3.91 2.53 0.17
N VAL A 90 -3.19 1.73 0.98
CA VAL A 90 -3.73 1.18 2.23
C VAL A 90 -3.31 2.08 3.36
N VAL A 91 -4.28 2.68 4.05
CA VAL A 91 -4.03 3.54 5.21
C VAL A 91 -4.11 2.70 6.48
N LEU A 92 -2.99 2.59 7.20
CA LEU A 92 -2.92 1.94 8.49
C LEU A 92 -3.16 2.95 9.61
N ARG A 93 -3.98 2.59 10.59
CA ARG A 93 -4.32 3.45 11.74
C ARG A 93 -4.26 2.65 13.04
N ILE A 94 -3.82 3.30 14.10
CA ILE A 94 -3.93 2.79 15.47
C ILE A 94 -4.72 3.81 16.29
N ASN A 95 -5.86 3.40 16.84
CA ASN A 95 -6.77 4.29 17.57
C ASN A 95 -7.14 5.51 16.74
N GLY A 96 -7.50 5.29 15.47
CA GLY A 96 -7.83 6.35 14.55
C GLY A 96 -6.65 7.21 14.07
N ILE A 97 -5.46 7.06 14.62
CA ILE A 97 -4.25 7.76 14.19
C ILE A 97 -3.62 7.00 13.04
N ALA A 98 -3.39 7.66 11.92
CA ALA A 98 -2.60 7.04 10.88
C ALA A 98 -1.16 6.82 11.35
N VAL A 99 -0.68 5.65 11.02
CA VAL A 99 0.59 5.16 11.50
C VAL A 99 1.46 4.72 10.33
N GLY A 100 2.75 4.85 10.55
CA GLY A 100 3.73 4.29 9.65
C GLY A 100 4.24 2.94 10.15
N ARG A 101 5.37 2.56 9.56
CA ARG A 101 6.06 1.32 9.88
C ARG A 101 6.40 1.18 11.36
N GLN A 102 6.83 2.26 11.99
CA GLN A 102 7.33 2.26 13.38
C GLN A 102 6.25 1.93 14.40
N GLU A 103 5.09 2.57 14.27
CA GLU A 103 3.97 2.36 15.18
C GLU A 103 3.40 0.95 15.02
N MET A 104 3.36 0.43 13.79
CA MET A 104 2.92 -0.94 13.53
C MET A 104 3.86 -1.98 14.16
N ILE A 105 5.18 -1.77 14.09
CA ILE A 105 6.18 -2.62 14.74
C ILE A 105 6.05 -2.54 16.28
N SER A 106 5.83 -1.35 16.81
CA SER A 106 5.71 -1.13 18.25
C SER A 106 4.35 -1.51 18.85
N LEU A 107 3.39 -1.91 18.03
CA LEU A 107 2.06 -2.32 18.46
C LEU A 107 2.10 -3.69 19.15
N ASP A 108 1.67 -3.77 20.40
CA ASP A 108 1.49 -5.06 21.07
C ASP A 108 0.12 -5.68 20.71
N PRO A 109 0.10 -6.83 20.01
CA PRO A 109 -1.15 -7.50 19.67
C PRO A 109 -2.01 -7.89 20.85
N LYS A 110 -1.44 -8.11 22.03
CA LYS A 110 -2.19 -8.40 23.27
C LYS A 110 -3.15 -7.26 23.63
N ASN A 111 -2.75 -6.02 23.31
CA ASN A 111 -3.54 -4.83 23.61
C ASN A 111 -4.59 -4.52 22.54
N ILE A 112 -4.65 -5.27 21.44
CA ILE A 112 -5.64 -5.06 20.39
C ILE A 112 -7.02 -5.50 20.89
N SER A 113 -7.97 -4.58 20.90
CA SER A 113 -9.36 -4.85 21.24
C SER A 113 -10.18 -5.25 20.00
N ARG A 114 -10.01 -4.54 18.90
CA ARG A 114 -10.68 -4.79 17.62
C ARG A 114 -9.88 -4.20 16.47
N ILE A 115 -10.13 -4.69 15.26
CA ILE A 115 -9.58 -4.16 14.01
C ILE A 115 -10.75 -3.85 13.10
N ARG A 116 -10.86 -2.60 12.69
CA ARG A 116 -11.84 -2.15 11.72
C ARG A 116 -11.19 -2.13 10.34
N PHE A 117 -11.63 -3.02 9.49
CA PHE A 117 -11.22 -3.09 8.08
C PHE A 117 -12.27 -2.36 7.24
N ILE A 118 -11.91 -1.20 6.72
CA ILE A 118 -12.76 -0.37 5.88
C ILE A 118 -12.35 -0.63 4.43
N ASP A 119 -13.13 -1.43 3.76
CA ASP A 119 -12.93 -1.81 2.36
C ASP A 119 -13.63 -0.85 1.38
N ASN A 120 -14.34 0.10 1.90
CA ASN A 120 -15.00 1.16 1.17
C ASN A 120 -14.88 2.49 1.93
N PRO A 121 -13.69 3.12 1.89
CA PRO A 121 -13.46 4.39 2.59
C PRO A 121 -14.43 5.48 2.10
N GLY A 122 -15.08 6.18 3.02
CA GLY A 122 -15.96 7.31 2.71
C GLY A 122 -15.20 8.53 2.15
N VAL A 123 -15.93 9.54 1.67
CA VAL A 123 -15.35 10.78 1.11
C VAL A 123 -14.42 11.53 2.08
N ARG A 124 -14.58 11.29 3.37
CA ARG A 124 -13.74 11.88 4.44
C ARG A 124 -12.28 11.40 4.43
N TYR A 125 -11.97 10.28 3.77
CA TYR A 125 -10.59 9.77 3.68
C TYR A 125 -9.83 10.34 2.48
N GLY A 126 -10.47 11.21 1.70
CA GLY A 126 -9.91 11.81 0.49
C GLY A 126 -9.88 10.83 -0.69
N GLU A 127 -9.28 11.31 -1.77
CA GLU A 127 -9.13 10.56 -3.01
C GLU A 127 -7.91 9.61 -2.94
N GLY A 128 -7.96 8.48 -3.65
CA GLY A 128 -6.82 7.57 -3.78
C GLY A 128 -6.58 6.60 -2.61
N VAL A 129 -7.49 6.52 -1.62
CA VAL A 129 -7.44 5.52 -0.55
C VAL A 129 -8.30 4.33 -0.91
N ALA A 130 -7.67 3.16 -1.13
CA ALA A 130 -8.37 1.90 -1.44
C ALA A 130 -8.91 1.23 -0.18
N TYR A 131 -8.12 1.16 0.88
CA TYR A 131 -8.47 0.50 2.13
C TYR A 131 -7.99 1.29 3.34
N VAL A 132 -8.75 1.21 4.43
CA VAL A 132 -8.31 1.71 5.74
C VAL A 132 -8.37 0.59 6.75
N ILE A 133 -7.29 0.36 7.50
CA ILE A 133 -7.22 -0.61 8.58
C ILE A 133 -7.00 0.17 9.87
N ASP A 134 -8.01 0.21 10.74
CA ASP A 134 -7.94 0.92 12.01
C ASP A 134 -7.92 -0.06 13.19
N ILE A 135 -6.81 -0.11 13.89
CA ILE A 135 -6.55 -1.03 14.99
C ILE A 135 -6.84 -0.31 16.31
N ALA A 136 -7.91 -0.67 16.99
CA ALA A 136 -8.23 -0.15 18.31
C ALA A 136 -7.49 -0.96 19.39
N THR A 137 -6.82 -0.25 20.30
CA THR A 137 -6.05 -0.85 21.39
C THR A 137 -6.61 -0.48 22.76
N ARG A 138 -6.30 -1.28 23.77
CA ARG A 138 -6.43 -0.93 25.18
C ARG A 138 -5.26 -0.02 25.57
N ARG A 139 -5.48 0.88 26.50
CA ARG A 139 -4.46 1.81 26.99
C ARG A 139 -4.02 1.43 28.41
N THR A 140 -2.73 1.62 28.72
CA THR A 140 -2.22 1.58 30.09
C THR A 140 -2.18 3.00 30.67
N ASP A 141 -2.62 3.23 31.91
CA ASP A 141 -2.63 4.56 32.55
C ASP A 141 -1.23 5.01 32.97
N VAL A 142 -0.48 4.13 33.57
CA VAL A 142 0.90 4.36 34.01
C VAL A 142 1.73 3.17 33.60
N GLY A 143 2.86 3.41 32.98
CA GLY A 143 3.74 2.33 32.59
C GLY A 143 4.71 2.71 31.48
N PHE A 144 5.47 1.72 31.09
CA PHE A 144 6.41 1.84 29.97
C PHE A 144 6.35 0.62 29.07
N THR A 145 6.75 0.82 27.82
CA THR A 145 6.99 -0.26 26.86
C THR A 145 8.33 0.01 26.19
N LEU A 146 9.20 -0.99 26.20
CA LEU A 146 10.47 -0.99 25.46
C LEU A 146 10.49 -2.19 24.52
N GLY A 147 11.07 -2.03 23.34
CA GLY A 147 11.23 -3.15 22.43
C GLY A 147 12.35 -2.91 21.42
N VAL A 148 12.95 -4.02 21.01
CA VAL A 148 13.95 -4.09 19.94
C VAL A 148 13.64 -5.28 19.05
N GLU A 149 13.94 -5.15 17.77
CA GLU A 149 13.85 -6.26 16.81
C GLU A 149 14.98 -6.19 15.78
N ALA A 150 15.35 -7.35 15.27
CA ALA A 150 16.31 -7.50 14.18
C ALA A 150 15.84 -8.60 13.24
N ASN A 151 15.91 -8.35 11.94
CA ASN A 151 15.44 -9.25 10.89
C ASN A 151 16.54 -9.42 9.80
N PRO A 152 17.62 -10.17 10.08
CA PRO A 152 18.61 -10.49 9.07
C PRO A 152 18.09 -11.53 8.08
N THR A 153 18.48 -11.37 6.82
CA THR A 153 18.28 -12.37 5.77
C THR A 153 19.55 -13.19 5.63
N LEU A 154 19.44 -14.53 5.66
CA LEU A 154 20.60 -15.42 5.60
C LEU A 154 21.08 -15.68 4.18
N THR A 155 20.18 -15.59 3.20
CA THR A 155 20.43 -15.93 1.78
C THR A 155 20.70 -14.71 0.89
N ALA A 156 20.60 -13.49 1.45
CA ALA A 156 20.90 -12.24 0.76
C ALA A 156 21.45 -11.23 1.77
N VAL A 157 22.25 -10.27 1.32
CA VAL A 157 22.77 -9.21 2.19
C VAL A 157 21.66 -8.17 2.41
N GLN A 158 20.79 -8.48 3.35
CA GLN A 158 19.69 -7.61 3.74
C GLN A 158 19.43 -7.77 5.23
N ALA A 159 19.26 -6.67 5.92
CA ALA A 159 18.82 -6.65 7.31
C ALA A 159 18.01 -5.39 7.59
N ASP A 160 17.05 -5.50 8.48
CA ASP A 160 16.37 -4.37 9.10
C ASP A 160 16.17 -4.61 10.59
N GLY A 161 15.97 -3.52 11.32
CA GLY A 161 15.72 -3.57 12.74
C GLY A 161 15.03 -2.31 13.23
N ALA A 162 14.47 -2.40 14.43
CA ALA A 162 13.81 -1.29 15.10
C ALA A 162 14.09 -1.29 16.60
N ALA A 163 14.11 -0.10 17.19
CA ALA A 163 14.11 0.09 18.63
C ALA A 163 13.07 1.15 18.99
N TYR A 164 12.31 0.93 20.06
CA TYR A 164 11.31 1.88 20.48
C TYR A 164 11.09 1.87 21.98
N GLY A 165 10.72 3.04 22.50
CA GLY A 165 10.34 3.26 23.88
C GLY A 165 9.07 4.10 23.97
N LYS A 166 8.15 3.72 24.86
CA LYS A 166 6.96 4.49 25.22
C LYS A 166 6.90 4.61 26.72
N TRP A 167 6.67 5.81 27.20
CA TRP A 167 6.48 6.08 28.61
C TRP A 167 5.18 6.83 28.82
N ARG A 168 4.39 6.40 29.80
CA ARG A 168 3.09 6.96 30.13
C ARG A 168 3.02 7.32 31.60
N THR A 169 2.43 8.47 31.87
CA THR A 169 2.08 8.90 33.23
C THR A 169 0.79 9.70 33.19
N GLY A 170 -0.29 9.13 33.74
CA GLY A 170 -1.62 9.73 33.75
C GLY A 170 -2.10 10.06 32.32
N ARG A 171 -2.20 11.36 32.01
CA ARG A 171 -2.71 11.87 30.74
C ARG A 171 -1.63 11.99 29.65
N HIS A 172 -0.38 11.86 30.00
CA HIS A 172 0.77 12.13 29.13
C HIS A 172 1.41 10.83 28.63
N GLU A 173 1.79 10.81 27.38
CA GLU A 173 2.56 9.75 26.75
C GLU A 173 3.66 10.35 25.89
N LEU A 174 4.89 9.92 26.13
CA LEU A 174 6.04 10.22 25.27
C LEU A 174 6.50 8.92 24.61
N SER A 175 6.72 8.95 23.30
CA SER A 175 7.26 7.80 22.56
C SER A 175 8.40 8.23 21.65
N LEU A 176 9.45 7.43 21.64
CA LEU A 176 10.59 7.54 20.73
C LEU A 176 10.71 6.23 19.97
N SER A 177 10.90 6.29 18.67
CA SER A 177 11.15 5.11 17.85
C SER A 177 12.20 5.39 16.78
N TYR A 178 13.00 4.39 16.50
CA TYR A 178 13.98 4.36 15.45
C TYR A 178 13.86 3.07 14.65
N ASN A 179 14.04 3.16 13.34
CA ASN A 179 13.98 2.05 12.38
C ASN A 179 15.09 2.24 11.38
N GLY A 180 15.91 1.25 11.19
CA GLY A 180 17.01 1.26 10.25
C GLY A 180 17.07 -0.04 9.48
N GLY A 181 17.51 0.03 8.25
CA GLY A 181 17.72 -1.15 7.43
C GLY A 181 18.45 -0.85 6.16
N GLY A 182 18.88 -1.89 5.51
CA GLY A 182 19.54 -1.78 4.22
C GLY A 182 19.72 -3.12 3.54
N TYR A 183 20.02 -3.03 2.26
CA TYR A 183 20.33 -4.21 1.46
C TYR A 183 21.43 -3.93 0.45
N LYS A 184 22.13 -5.01 0.06
CA LYS A 184 22.99 -5.10 -1.11
C LYS A 184 22.56 -6.35 -1.87
N LEU A 185 21.88 -6.16 -3.00
CA LEU A 185 21.37 -7.22 -3.87
C LEU A 185 22.16 -7.22 -5.17
N GLU A 186 22.56 -8.40 -5.63
CA GLU A 186 23.34 -8.60 -6.85
C GLU A 186 22.68 -9.61 -7.81
N GLY A 187 21.56 -10.22 -7.40
CA GLY A 187 20.83 -11.23 -8.15
C GLY A 187 19.72 -10.70 -9.08
N ALA A 188 19.52 -9.37 -9.14
CA ALA A 188 18.54 -8.79 -10.06
C ALA A 188 19.05 -8.81 -11.49
N GLN A 189 18.24 -9.26 -12.43
CA GLN A 189 18.52 -9.33 -13.86
C GLN A 189 17.29 -8.90 -14.65
N SER A 190 17.46 -8.06 -15.66
CA SER A 190 16.42 -7.77 -16.64
C SER A 190 16.90 -8.12 -18.05
N THR A 191 15.96 -8.59 -18.84
CA THR A 191 16.13 -8.79 -20.27
C THR A 191 15.08 -7.93 -20.97
N GLU A 192 15.52 -7.14 -21.94
CA GLU A 192 14.67 -6.26 -22.73
C GLU A 192 14.90 -6.50 -24.20
N THR A 193 13.83 -6.60 -24.97
CA THR A 193 13.86 -6.53 -26.44
C THR A 193 12.95 -5.39 -26.85
N ALA A 194 13.47 -4.46 -27.62
CA ALA A 194 12.75 -3.32 -28.15
C ALA A 194 12.84 -3.25 -29.66
N ASP A 195 11.68 -3.30 -30.33
CA ASP A 195 11.54 -3.19 -31.76
C ASP A 195 11.04 -1.79 -32.09
N TYR A 196 11.87 -1.01 -32.73
CA TYR A 196 11.61 0.37 -33.13
C TYR A 196 11.25 0.41 -34.61
N THR A 197 10.02 0.85 -34.94
CA THR A 197 9.59 1.09 -36.31
C THR A 197 10.07 2.46 -36.75
N LEU A 198 11.04 2.54 -37.65
CA LEU A 198 11.65 3.76 -38.14
C LEU A 198 10.75 4.48 -39.15
N ASN A 199 11.10 5.74 -39.51
CA ASN A 199 10.34 6.54 -40.47
C ASN A 199 10.32 5.96 -41.89
N ASP A 200 11.32 5.17 -42.25
CA ASP A 200 11.41 4.43 -43.52
C ASP A 200 10.59 3.14 -43.54
N GLY A 201 9.97 2.78 -42.38
CA GLY A 201 9.19 1.55 -42.20
C GLY A 201 10.01 0.34 -41.78
N ASN A 202 11.33 0.45 -41.68
CA ASN A 202 12.18 -0.64 -41.19
C ASN A 202 12.02 -0.82 -39.70
N ILE A 203 12.15 -2.07 -39.24
CA ILE A 203 12.15 -2.41 -37.81
C ILE A 203 13.60 -2.53 -37.33
N TYR A 204 13.93 -1.75 -36.32
CA TYR A 204 15.23 -1.74 -35.70
C TYR A 204 15.15 -2.33 -34.30
N THR A 205 15.78 -3.48 -34.09
CA THR A 205 15.71 -4.26 -32.85
C THR A 205 16.94 -4.05 -31.98
N ILE A 206 16.72 -3.61 -30.74
CA ILE A 206 17.78 -3.57 -29.71
C ILE A 206 17.43 -4.55 -28.59
N LYS A 207 18.40 -5.40 -28.22
CA LYS A 207 18.30 -6.27 -27.03
C LYS A 207 19.24 -5.78 -25.94
N ARG A 208 18.72 -5.66 -24.69
CA ARG A 208 19.46 -5.22 -23.51
C ARG A 208 19.36 -6.26 -22.41
N ASN A 209 20.46 -6.92 -22.06
CA ASN A 209 20.49 -7.97 -21.07
C ASN A 209 21.41 -7.61 -19.92
N ASP A 210 20.91 -7.60 -18.68
CA ASP A 210 21.76 -7.38 -17.51
C ASP A 210 22.74 -8.54 -17.32
N GLU A 211 24.04 -8.25 -17.33
CA GLU A 211 25.12 -9.18 -17.01
C GLU A 211 25.52 -9.06 -15.54
N LEU A 212 25.64 -7.84 -15.05
CA LEU A 212 25.97 -7.52 -13.66
C LEU A 212 25.01 -6.48 -13.13
N THR A 213 24.44 -6.73 -11.97
CA THR A 213 23.61 -5.74 -11.27
C THR A 213 24.00 -5.70 -9.80
N ARG A 214 24.19 -4.49 -9.29
CA ARG A 214 24.38 -4.25 -7.87
C ARG A 214 23.42 -3.16 -7.43
N ARG A 215 22.53 -3.48 -6.49
CA ARG A 215 21.59 -2.54 -5.88
C ARG A 215 21.87 -2.42 -4.40
N LYS A 216 22.03 -1.19 -3.91
CA LYS A 216 22.25 -0.88 -2.50
C LYS A 216 21.29 0.20 -2.05
N GLN A 217 20.69 0.01 -0.90
CA GLN A 217 19.85 1.01 -0.27
C GLN A 217 20.06 0.98 1.25
N ILE A 218 20.06 2.15 1.85
CA ILE A 218 20.08 2.34 3.31
C ILE A 218 18.92 3.28 3.63
N SER A 219 18.11 2.90 4.60
CA SER A 219 16.93 3.66 5.03
C SER A 219 16.91 3.75 6.54
N ASN A 220 16.73 4.97 7.06
CA ASN A 220 16.61 5.22 8.49
C ASN A 220 15.43 6.16 8.72
N THR A 221 14.68 5.92 9.78
CA THR A 221 13.59 6.80 10.21
C THR A 221 13.57 6.90 11.71
N ALA A 222 13.50 8.11 12.22
CA ALA A 222 13.34 8.40 13.65
C ALA A 222 12.02 9.17 13.85
N LYS A 223 11.32 8.91 14.96
CA LYS A 223 10.08 9.61 15.30
C LYS A 223 9.97 9.81 16.81
N LEU A 224 9.67 11.04 17.20
CA LEU A 224 9.32 11.45 18.55
C LEU A 224 7.84 11.86 18.55
N THR A 225 7.06 11.36 19.50
CA THR A 225 5.64 11.69 19.63
C THR A 225 5.29 11.98 21.08
N TYR A 226 4.61 13.09 21.30
CA TYR A 226 3.99 13.44 22.57
C TYR A 226 2.47 13.44 22.42
N ASN A 227 1.79 12.72 23.31
CA ASN A 227 0.34 12.64 23.39
C ASN A 227 -0.13 13.15 24.74
N ARG A 228 -1.15 14.01 24.73
CA ARG A 228 -1.94 14.35 25.92
C ARG A 228 -3.38 13.92 25.67
N VAL A 229 -3.90 13.08 26.58
CA VAL A 229 -5.24 12.53 26.47
C VAL A 229 -5.95 12.78 27.80
N ASP A 230 -6.85 13.76 27.83
CA ASP A 230 -7.57 14.14 29.06
C ASP A 230 -8.73 13.20 29.41
N SER A 231 -9.27 12.53 28.40
CA SER A 231 -10.28 11.46 28.48
C SER A 231 -10.51 10.97 27.05
N THR A 232 -11.52 10.16 26.79
CA THR A 232 -11.95 9.90 25.41
C THR A 232 -12.47 11.19 24.72
N ALA A 233 -12.67 12.28 25.47
CA ALA A 233 -13.24 13.53 25.00
C ALA A 233 -12.23 14.53 24.40
N GLN A 234 -10.94 14.44 24.75
CA GLN A 234 -9.92 15.37 24.24
C GLN A 234 -8.59 14.67 24.03
N VAL A 235 -8.05 14.83 22.83
CA VAL A 235 -6.75 14.33 22.41
C VAL A 235 -5.94 15.45 21.80
N PHE A 236 -4.71 15.62 22.25
CA PHE A 236 -3.72 16.50 21.65
C PHE A 236 -2.45 15.69 21.38
N GLN A 237 -1.92 15.77 20.15
CA GLN A 237 -0.70 15.08 19.76
C GLN A 237 0.23 16.00 18.97
N VAL A 238 1.50 15.93 19.28
CA VAL A 238 2.58 16.50 18.47
C VAL A 238 3.54 15.38 18.10
N SER A 239 3.92 15.27 16.85
CA SER A 239 4.97 14.37 16.44
C SER A 239 5.97 15.03 15.49
N LEU A 240 7.24 14.71 15.69
CA LEU A 240 8.34 15.07 14.83
C LEU A 240 8.96 13.78 14.29
N SER A 241 9.14 13.70 12.99
CA SER A 241 9.79 12.54 12.37
C SER A 241 10.73 12.96 11.25
N GLY A 242 11.73 12.13 10.98
CA GLY A 242 12.64 12.31 9.86
C GLY A 242 12.98 10.99 9.22
N SER A 243 12.84 10.90 7.89
CA SER A 243 13.30 9.77 7.08
C SER A 243 14.53 10.16 6.30
N PHE A 244 15.54 9.29 6.32
CA PHE A 244 16.84 9.48 5.67
C PHE A 244 17.12 8.25 4.81
N ASN A 245 17.04 8.42 3.50
CA ASN A 245 17.25 7.37 2.52
C ASN A 245 18.51 7.65 1.71
N LYS A 246 19.31 6.62 1.45
CA LYS A 246 20.55 6.73 0.65
C LYS A 246 20.66 5.54 -0.30
N THR A 247 20.89 5.82 -1.57
CA THR A 247 21.31 4.88 -2.60
C THR A 247 22.81 5.16 -2.87
N PRO A 248 23.73 4.44 -2.20
CA PRO A 248 25.15 4.82 -2.23
C PRO A 248 25.86 4.54 -3.56
N GLY A 249 25.24 3.76 -4.43
CA GLY A 249 25.73 3.48 -5.77
C GLY A 249 25.16 2.14 -6.26
N ASN A 250 24.06 2.23 -7.00
CA ASN A 250 23.58 1.13 -7.83
C ASN A 250 24.43 1.11 -9.09
N ARG A 251 24.72 -0.07 -9.59
CA ARG A 251 25.46 -0.25 -10.84
C ARG A 251 24.85 -1.40 -11.61
N SER A 252 24.67 -1.22 -12.92
CA SER A 252 24.40 -2.34 -13.80
C SER A 252 25.30 -2.28 -15.04
N VAL A 253 25.64 -3.44 -15.54
CA VAL A 253 26.32 -3.65 -16.82
C VAL A 253 25.38 -4.48 -17.67
N LYS A 254 25.12 -4.01 -18.88
CA LYS A 254 24.21 -4.66 -19.83
C LYS A 254 24.97 -5.03 -21.09
N ALA A 255 24.79 -6.25 -21.57
CA ALA A 255 25.12 -6.62 -22.94
C ALA A 255 24.03 -6.05 -23.85
N ILE A 256 24.43 -5.28 -24.83
CA ILE A 256 23.57 -4.70 -25.84
C ILE A 256 23.85 -5.45 -27.15
N THR A 257 22.79 -5.92 -27.81
CA THR A 257 22.84 -6.41 -29.17
C THR A 257 22.01 -5.49 -30.04
N ASP A 258 22.62 -4.83 -30.97
CA ASP A 258 22.04 -3.80 -31.84
C ASP A 258 22.32 -4.19 -33.29
N GLY A 259 21.34 -4.86 -33.93
CA GLY A 259 21.57 -5.48 -35.22
C GLY A 259 22.66 -6.55 -35.17
N TRP A 260 23.80 -6.30 -35.80
CA TRP A 260 24.99 -7.16 -35.79
C TRP A 260 26.04 -6.75 -34.75
N ASP A 261 25.89 -5.57 -34.16
CA ASP A 261 26.85 -5.03 -33.21
C ASP A 261 26.53 -5.50 -31.79
N CYS A 262 27.57 -5.87 -31.05
CA CYS A 262 27.50 -6.26 -29.66
C CYS A 262 28.44 -5.40 -28.85
N TYR A 263 27.92 -4.70 -27.84
CA TYR A 263 28.69 -3.85 -26.95
C TYR A 263 28.12 -3.85 -25.54
N THR A 264 28.80 -3.20 -24.62
CA THR A 264 28.40 -3.15 -23.22
C THR A 264 27.97 -1.75 -22.84
N ALA A 265 26.77 -1.63 -22.26
CA ALA A 265 26.30 -0.41 -21.62
C ALA A 265 26.49 -0.48 -20.10
N MET A 266 26.77 0.67 -19.49
CA MET A 266 26.95 0.77 -18.05
C MET A 266 26.04 1.84 -17.46
N SER A 267 25.39 1.51 -16.34
CA SER A 267 24.66 2.49 -15.57
C SER A 267 25.17 2.60 -14.14
N THR A 268 25.10 3.81 -13.61
CA THR A 268 25.36 4.10 -12.19
C THR A 268 24.28 5.04 -11.68
N GLU A 269 23.64 4.68 -10.58
CA GLU A 269 22.68 5.51 -9.88
C GLU A 269 23.15 5.78 -8.46
N ARG A 270 23.09 7.04 -8.03
CA ARG A 270 23.31 7.46 -6.65
C ARG A 270 22.18 8.37 -6.24
N GLY A 271 21.78 8.28 -4.98
CA GLY A 271 20.71 9.14 -4.50
C GLY A 271 20.71 9.30 -3.00
N ARG A 272 20.08 10.37 -2.55
CA ARG A 272 19.68 10.55 -1.16
C ARG A 272 18.40 11.36 -1.08
N GLY A 273 17.58 11.04 -0.08
CA GLY A 273 16.37 11.77 0.23
C GLY A 273 16.25 11.96 1.74
N ASN A 274 15.91 13.16 2.17
CA ASN A 274 15.66 13.48 3.56
C ASN A 274 14.26 14.11 3.65
N THR A 275 13.45 13.62 4.59
CA THR A 275 12.05 14.07 4.72
C THR A 275 11.72 14.29 6.20
N PRO A 276 12.02 15.48 6.76
CA PRO A 276 11.48 15.89 8.05
C PRO A 276 10.00 16.21 7.93
N VAL A 277 9.23 15.81 8.96
CA VAL A 277 7.78 16.01 9.09
C VAL A 277 7.45 16.44 10.51
N ALA A 278 6.64 17.49 10.63
CA ALA A 278 5.99 17.92 11.86
C ALA A 278 4.49 17.74 11.73
N ASP A 279 3.86 17.07 12.70
CA ASP A 279 2.42 16.75 12.69
C ASP A 279 1.80 17.19 14.02
N LEU A 280 0.78 18.04 13.94
CA LEU A 280 0.00 18.57 15.04
C LEU A 280 -1.45 18.11 14.90
N TYR A 281 -1.98 17.44 15.91
CA TYR A 281 -3.34 16.94 15.92
C TYR A 281 -4.08 17.34 17.19
N TYR A 282 -5.33 17.73 17.01
CA TYR A 282 -6.27 18.05 18.08
C TYR A 282 -7.63 17.45 17.79
N SER A 283 -8.24 16.80 18.78
CA SER A 283 -9.62 16.33 18.73
C SER A 283 -10.32 16.61 20.04
N ARG A 284 -11.53 17.14 19.96
CA ARG A 284 -12.37 17.44 21.14
C ARG A 284 -13.81 17.02 20.88
N GLN A 285 -14.38 16.34 21.85
CA GLN A 285 -15.82 16.12 21.95
C GLN A 285 -16.46 17.34 22.63
N ILE A 286 -17.22 18.12 21.85
CA ILE A 286 -17.87 19.36 22.33
C ILE A 286 -19.07 18.99 23.19
N THR A 287 -19.88 18.04 22.72
CA THR A 287 -21.01 17.47 23.45
C THR A 287 -20.98 15.92 23.27
N PRO A 288 -21.79 15.13 23.99
CA PRO A 288 -21.86 13.67 23.75
C PRO A 288 -22.16 13.28 22.30
N ARG A 289 -22.70 14.19 21.48
CA ARG A 289 -23.07 13.98 20.09
C ARG A 289 -22.17 14.68 19.08
N GLN A 290 -21.45 15.72 19.50
CA GLN A 290 -20.69 16.59 18.60
C GLN A 290 -19.20 16.51 18.88
N SER A 291 -18.42 16.40 17.84
CA SER A 291 -16.96 16.43 17.93
C SER A 291 -16.33 17.25 16.81
N ILE A 292 -15.24 17.92 17.12
CA ILE A 292 -14.38 18.59 16.16
C ILE A 292 -13.00 17.94 16.19
N THR A 293 -12.38 17.83 15.03
CA THR A 293 -11.03 17.29 14.88
C THR A 293 -10.28 18.17 13.90
N ALA A 294 -9.05 18.56 14.26
CA ALA A 294 -8.17 19.36 13.43
C ALA A 294 -6.80 18.68 13.33
N ASN A 295 -6.17 18.77 12.18
CA ASN A 295 -4.81 18.30 11.94
C ASN A 295 -4.04 19.28 11.06
N ALA A 296 -2.74 19.45 11.32
CA ALA A 296 -1.84 20.23 10.48
C ALA A 296 -0.51 19.49 10.37
N VAL A 297 -0.05 19.26 9.14
CA VAL A 297 1.19 18.56 8.85
C VAL A 297 2.06 19.41 7.96
N GLY A 298 3.28 19.72 8.42
CA GLY A 298 4.33 20.35 7.65
C GLY A 298 5.33 19.28 7.20
N THR A 299 5.62 19.21 5.91
CA THR A 299 6.61 18.28 5.34
C THR A 299 7.61 19.06 4.48
N TYR A 300 8.89 18.75 4.63
CA TYR A 300 9.92 19.21 3.73
C TYR A 300 10.66 18.02 3.14
N ILE A 301 10.76 17.97 1.81
CA ILE A 301 11.42 16.89 1.08
C ILE A 301 12.64 17.47 0.37
N PHE A 302 13.80 16.89 0.64
CA PHE A 302 15.03 17.18 -0.06
C PHE A 302 15.48 15.91 -0.77
N THR A 303 15.72 16.00 -2.08
CA THR A 303 16.16 14.87 -2.91
C THR A 303 17.36 15.27 -3.75
N LYS A 304 18.37 14.40 -3.81
CA LYS A 304 19.44 14.45 -4.81
C LYS A 304 19.50 13.10 -5.51
N SER A 305 19.53 13.13 -6.84
CA SER A 305 19.69 11.94 -7.69
C SER A 305 20.78 12.22 -8.72
N TYR A 306 21.63 11.24 -8.93
CA TYR A 306 22.65 11.21 -9.97
C TYR A 306 22.45 9.91 -10.74
N ASN A 307 22.13 10.01 -12.04
CA ASN A 307 22.01 8.90 -12.96
C ASN A 307 22.99 9.10 -14.11
N TYR A 308 23.83 8.11 -14.32
CA TYR A 308 24.75 7.99 -15.43
C TYR A 308 24.38 6.72 -16.21
N TYR A 309 24.17 6.84 -17.49
CA TYR A 309 23.94 5.72 -18.41
C TYR A 309 24.76 5.93 -19.66
N ASP A 310 25.55 4.94 -20.03
CA ASP A 310 26.41 4.96 -21.21
C ASP A 310 26.03 3.82 -22.14
N GLU A 311 25.40 4.19 -23.23
CA GLU A 311 25.00 3.34 -24.36
C GLU A 311 25.33 4.12 -25.63
N TRP A 312 26.55 3.96 -26.18
CA TRP A 312 27.14 4.74 -27.26
C TRP A 312 27.42 6.19 -26.91
N THR A 313 26.54 6.79 -26.17
CA THR A 313 26.64 8.19 -25.71
C THR A 313 26.34 8.24 -24.24
N ALA A 314 27.14 8.93 -23.49
CA ALA A 314 26.92 9.14 -22.07
C ALA A 314 25.70 10.04 -21.84
N ILE A 315 24.75 9.53 -21.08
CA ILE A 315 23.55 10.23 -20.63
C ILE A 315 23.69 10.50 -19.15
N ILE A 316 23.69 11.76 -18.77
CA ILE A 316 23.83 12.20 -17.38
C ILE A 316 22.57 12.95 -16.99
N ASN A 317 21.86 12.44 -15.98
CA ASN A 317 20.69 13.10 -15.42
C ASN A 317 20.92 13.33 -13.91
N ASN A 318 21.19 14.55 -13.53
CA ASN A 318 21.31 14.95 -12.14
C ASN A 318 20.10 15.77 -11.75
N VAL A 319 19.51 15.47 -10.61
CA VAL A 319 18.37 16.23 -10.07
C VAL A 319 18.64 16.62 -8.63
N SER A 320 18.46 17.90 -8.33
CA SER A 320 18.38 18.42 -6.97
C SER A 320 16.98 18.99 -6.74
N GLY A 321 16.17 18.31 -5.95
CA GLY A 321 14.79 18.69 -5.68
C GLY A 321 14.58 19.14 -4.24
N ARG A 322 13.76 20.19 -4.07
CA ARG A 322 13.29 20.70 -2.77
C ARG A 322 11.78 20.87 -2.85
N SER A 323 11.07 20.29 -1.91
CA SER A 323 9.62 20.43 -1.85
C SER A 323 9.17 20.70 -0.43
N GLY A 324 8.43 21.78 -0.23
CA GLY A 324 7.77 22.12 1.04
C GLY A 324 6.27 21.99 0.90
N SER A 325 5.60 21.36 1.85
CA SER A 325 4.15 21.27 1.87
C SER A 325 3.54 21.47 3.25
N VAL A 326 2.34 22.02 3.25
CA VAL A 326 1.47 22.15 4.42
C VAL A 326 0.13 21.51 4.07
N LEU A 327 -0.31 20.58 4.90
CA LEU A 327 -1.62 19.96 4.82
C LEU A 327 -2.37 20.27 6.10
N SER A 328 -3.61 20.75 5.99
CA SER A 328 -4.47 20.98 7.15
C SER A 328 -5.87 20.48 6.87
N GLU A 329 -6.51 19.97 7.91
CA GLU A 329 -7.86 19.43 7.82
C GLU A 329 -8.64 19.74 9.09
N VAL A 330 -9.92 20.07 8.93
CA VAL A 330 -10.86 20.21 10.03
C VAL A 330 -12.10 19.41 9.70
N ILE A 331 -12.51 18.53 10.63
CA ILE A 331 -13.74 17.72 10.51
C ILE A 331 -14.64 17.99 11.69
N TYR A 332 -15.91 18.23 11.41
CA TYR A 332 -17.00 18.27 12.36
C TYR A 332 -17.89 17.05 12.19
N GLU A 333 -18.22 16.38 13.29
CA GLU A 333 -19.18 15.26 13.32
C GLU A 333 -20.30 15.56 14.31
N ASN A 334 -21.54 15.27 13.88
CA ASN A 334 -22.73 15.35 14.74
C ASN A 334 -23.55 14.05 14.65
N LYS A 335 -23.69 13.35 15.77
CA LYS A 335 -24.46 12.10 15.91
C LYS A 335 -25.90 12.46 16.26
N MET A 336 -26.77 12.54 15.26
CA MET A 336 -28.22 12.68 15.43
C MET A 336 -28.86 11.30 15.60
N LYS A 337 -30.10 11.23 16.15
CA LYS A 337 -30.75 9.92 16.36
C LYS A 337 -30.89 9.09 15.08
N PRO A 338 -31.34 9.64 13.91
CA PRO A 338 -31.51 8.85 12.69
C PRO A 338 -30.21 8.67 11.91
N PHE A 339 -29.20 9.56 12.02
CA PHE A 339 -27.98 9.52 11.25
C PHE A 339 -26.82 10.29 11.92
N THR A 340 -25.63 10.07 11.44
CA THR A 340 -24.43 10.87 11.76
C THR A 340 -24.10 11.74 10.56
N LEU A 341 -24.00 13.06 10.77
CA LEU A 341 -23.47 14.02 9.81
C LEU A 341 -21.99 14.21 10.06
N SER A 342 -21.17 14.06 9.03
CA SER A 342 -19.76 14.42 9.02
C SER A 342 -19.52 15.45 7.94
N SER A 343 -18.86 16.57 8.24
CA SER A 343 -18.47 17.58 7.27
C SER A 343 -17.07 18.08 7.57
N GLY A 344 -16.34 18.50 6.54
CA GLY A 344 -14.98 18.96 6.74
C GLY A 344 -14.41 19.68 5.54
N VAL A 345 -13.28 20.34 5.82
CA VAL A 345 -12.46 21.03 4.81
C VAL A 345 -11.03 20.57 4.97
N HIS A 346 -10.40 20.24 3.87
CA HIS A 346 -8.99 19.90 3.75
C HIS A 346 -8.31 20.93 2.84
N TYR A 347 -7.17 21.46 3.29
CA TYR A 347 -6.31 22.34 2.51
C TYR A 347 -4.94 21.72 2.34
N ARG A 348 -4.42 21.73 1.12
CA ARG A 348 -3.06 21.34 0.78
C ARG A 348 -2.39 22.44 -0.01
N PHE A 349 -1.25 22.86 0.48
CA PHE A 349 -0.31 23.70 -0.26
C PHE A 349 1.01 22.97 -0.44
N LYS A 350 1.57 23.02 -1.65
CA LYS A 350 2.87 22.44 -1.98
C LYS A 350 3.63 23.32 -2.93
N HIS A 351 4.89 23.58 -2.60
CA HIS A 351 5.84 24.28 -3.46
C HIS A 351 7.03 23.36 -3.71
N THR A 352 7.42 23.20 -4.99
CA THR A 352 8.51 22.31 -5.41
C THR A 352 9.42 23.05 -6.37
N THR A 353 10.73 22.95 -6.16
CA THR A 353 11.77 23.44 -7.06
C THR A 353 12.70 22.28 -7.40
N ASN A 354 12.93 22.03 -8.69
CA ASN A 354 13.83 21.00 -9.18
C ASN A 354 14.82 21.61 -10.15
N ASP A 355 16.11 21.37 -9.89
CA ASP A 355 17.23 21.74 -10.74
C ASP A 355 17.77 20.47 -11.41
N TYR A 356 17.63 20.37 -12.73
CA TYR A 356 18.15 19.30 -13.57
C TYR A 356 19.44 19.75 -14.21
N THR A 357 20.47 18.90 -14.19
CA THR A 357 21.76 19.16 -14.83
C THR A 357 22.26 17.91 -15.55
N GLY A 358 23.13 18.09 -16.53
CA GLY A 358 23.67 16.99 -17.34
C GLY A 358 23.22 17.07 -18.78
N THR A 359 22.72 15.96 -19.36
CA THR A 359 22.38 15.88 -20.80
C THR A 359 21.21 16.79 -21.19
N ALA A 360 20.25 16.99 -20.31
CA ALA A 360 19.10 17.86 -20.53
C ALA A 360 18.92 18.79 -19.33
N PRO A 361 19.66 19.93 -19.26
CA PRO A 361 19.56 20.86 -18.14
C PRO A 361 18.22 21.61 -18.18
N ALA A 362 17.55 21.69 -17.04
CA ALA A 362 16.29 22.40 -16.90
C ALA A 362 16.06 22.80 -15.43
N GLN A 363 15.26 23.82 -15.19
CA GLN A 363 14.80 24.21 -13.87
C GLN A 363 13.30 24.27 -13.86
N THR A 364 12.65 23.67 -12.87
CA THR A 364 11.22 23.78 -12.68
C THR A 364 10.86 24.32 -11.32
N GLN A 365 9.83 25.13 -11.32
CA GLN A 365 9.20 25.65 -10.13
C GLN A 365 7.69 25.43 -10.22
N MET A 366 7.15 24.71 -9.24
CA MET A 366 5.77 24.30 -9.22
C MET A 366 5.11 24.67 -7.90
N THR A 367 3.90 25.19 -7.98
CA THR A 367 3.05 25.45 -6.80
C THR A 367 1.69 24.81 -7.02
N ASN A 368 1.21 24.09 -6.02
CA ASN A 368 -0.10 23.42 -6.04
C ASN A 368 -0.86 23.75 -4.76
N SER A 369 -2.06 24.30 -4.91
CA SER A 369 -3.00 24.57 -3.83
C SER A 369 -4.29 23.82 -4.08
N VAL A 370 -4.76 23.07 -3.10
CA VAL A 370 -6.03 22.32 -3.19
C VAL A 370 -6.86 22.62 -1.95
N VAL A 371 -8.09 23.04 -2.17
CA VAL A 371 -9.13 23.12 -1.14
C VAL A 371 -10.17 22.06 -1.44
N TYR A 372 -10.38 21.13 -0.53
CA TYR A 372 -11.38 20.07 -0.64
C TYR A 372 -12.40 20.21 0.47
N GLY A 373 -13.68 20.32 0.12
CA GLY A 373 -14.80 20.33 1.07
C GLY A 373 -15.65 19.08 0.90
N PHE A 374 -16.19 18.55 1.99
CA PHE A 374 -17.09 17.39 1.93
C PHE A 374 -18.18 17.43 2.99
N ALA A 375 -19.27 16.71 2.70
CA ALA A 375 -20.31 16.36 3.65
C ALA A 375 -20.75 14.89 3.43
N GLU A 376 -21.00 14.17 4.51
CA GLU A 376 -21.40 12.76 4.49
C GLU A 376 -22.43 12.49 5.57
N ILE A 377 -23.51 11.80 5.21
CA ILE A 377 -24.56 11.33 6.11
C ILE A 377 -24.48 9.80 6.17
N LYS A 378 -24.34 9.25 7.38
CA LYS A 378 -24.38 7.80 7.65
C LYS A 378 -25.51 7.47 8.60
N GLY A 379 -26.33 6.50 8.24
CA GLY A 379 -27.44 6.10 9.08
C GLY A 379 -27.86 4.64 8.88
N ARG A 380 -28.84 4.26 9.70
CA ARG A 380 -29.49 2.96 9.61
C ARG A 380 -31.00 3.14 9.72
N HIS A 381 -31.70 2.48 8.79
CA HIS A 381 -33.14 2.35 8.85
C HIS A 381 -33.52 0.86 8.79
N LYS A 382 -34.02 0.29 9.90
CA LYS A 382 -34.26 -1.16 10.05
C LYS A 382 -33.02 -1.97 9.67
N ASP A 383 -33.11 -2.77 8.62
CA ASP A 383 -32.02 -3.65 8.11
C ASP A 383 -31.20 -2.99 7.00
N LEU A 384 -31.54 -1.78 6.57
CA LEU A 384 -30.80 -0.98 5.59
C LEU A 384 -29.86 -0.02 6.31
N ASN A 385 -28.56 -0.17 6.08
CA ASN A 385 -27.56 0.82 6.40
C ASN A 385 -27.26 1.66 5.13
N TYR A 386 -27.06 2.96 5.29
CA TYR A 386 -26.77 3.85 4.18
C TYR A 386 -25.67 4.85 4.53
N SER A 387 -24.86 5.21 3.54
CA SER A 387 -23.91 6.33 3.55
C SER A 387 -24.06 7.10 2.26
N LEU A 388 -24.31 8.40 2.37
CA LEU A 388 -24.44 9.33 1.25
C LEU A 388 -23.48 10.46 1.50
N GLY A 389 -22.51 10.64 0.62
CA GLY A 389 -21.48 11.65 0.73
C GLY A 389 -21.25 12.37 -0.58
N ALA A 390 -20.86 13.61 -0.49
CA ALA A 390 -20.36 14.38 -1.61
C ALA A 390 -19.17 15.22 -1.17
N GLY A 391 -18.17 15.31 -2.03
CA GLY A 391 -17.01 16.17 -1.87
C GLY A 391 -16.72 16.93 -3.15
N GLY A 392 -15.95 18.00 -3.05
CA GLY A 392 -15.48 18.75 -4.22
C GLY A 392 -14.18 19.48 -3.90
N SER A 393 -13.32 19.59 -4.89
CA SER A 393 -12.06 20.33 -4.76
C SER A 393 -12.00 21.49 -5.73
N TYR A 394 -11.42 22.59 -5.26
CA TYR A 394 -10.79 23.59 -6.13
C TYR A 394 -9.29 23.36 -6.10
N ILE A 395 -8.70 23.16 -7.28
CA ILE A 395 -7.29 22.89 -7.48
C ILE A 395 -6.70 24.02 -8.29
N HIS A 396 -5.77 24.77 -7.70
CA HIS A 396 -4.97 25.77 -8.36
C HIS A 396 -3.54 25.27 -8.51
N TYR A 397 -3.06 25.16 -9.74
CA TYR A 397 -1.74 24.67 -10.08
C TYR A 397 -0.99 25.68 -10.94
N ARG A 398 0.23 26.03 -10.55
CA ARG A 398 1.11 26.96 -11.28
C ARG A 398 2.45 26.28 -11.56
N GLN A 399 2.90 26.36 -12.81
CA GLN A 399 4.19 25.86 -13.26
C GLN A 399 4.76 26.71 -14.39
N SER A 400 6.03 27.11 -14.29
CA SER A 400 6.78 27.76 -15.38
C SER A 400 6.00 28.88 -16.10
N GLY A 401 5.21 29.68 -15.35
CA GLY A 401 4.39 30.75 -15.90
C GLY A 401 2.98 30.37 -16.32
N HIS A 402 2.64 29.10 -16.38
CA HIS A 402 1.28 28.62 -16.69
C HIS A 402 0.49 28.44 -15.39
N ASN A 403 -0.79 28.82 -15.43
CA ASN A 403 -1.76 28.63 -14.34
C ASN A 403 -2.89 27.72 -14.81
N TYR A 404 -3.28 26.80 -13.97
CA TYR A 404 -4.36 25.84 -14.23
C TYR A 404 -5.31 25.81 -13.05
N ASP A 405 -6.60 25.91 -13.32
CA ASP A 405 -7.68 25.90 -12.34
C ASP A 405 -8.66 24.78 -12.68
N TYR A 406 -8.91 23.89 -11.71
CA TYR A 406 -9.81 22.76 -11.88
C TYR A 406 -10.80 22.67 -10.72
N TRP A 407 -12.04 22.35 -11.07
CA TRP A 407 -13.09 21.98 -10.12
C TRP A 407 -13.38 20.49 -10.27
N THR A 408 -13.42 19.80 -9.14
CA THR A 408 -13.76 18.37 -9.08
C THR A 408 -15.00 18.16 -8.24
N PHE A 409 -15.74 17.08 -8.53
CA PHE A 409 -16.91 16.68 -7.76
C PHE A 409 -16.88 15.17 -7.53
N CYS A 410 -16.98 14.73 -6.27
CA CYS A 410 -16.73 13.37 -5.83
C CYS A 410 -17.91 12.84 -5.00
N PRO A 411 -19.07 12.48 -5.59
CA PRO A 411 -20.16 11.86 -4.87
C PRO A 411 -19.85 10.39 -4.56
N LYS A 412 -20.33 9.92 -3.42
CA LYS A 412 -20.23 8.53 -2.99
C LYS A 412 -21.49 8.07 -2.28
N THR A 413 -22.00 6.91 -2.67
CA THR A 413 -23.17 6.28 -2.08
C THR A 413 -22.86 4.84 -1.71
N THR A 414 -23.23 4.43 -0.51
CA THR A 414 -23.17 3.02 -0.08
C THR A 414 -24.51 2.63 0.53
N LEU A 415 -25.08 1.54 0.05
CA LEU A 415 -26.30 0.94 0.56
C LEU A 415 -25.98 -0.51 0.94
N ALA A 416 -26.27 -0.90 2.19
CA ALA A 416 -26.04 -2.24 2.68
C ALA A 416 -27.29 -2.77 3.38
N TYR A 417 -27.92 -3.77 2.76
CA TYR A 417 -29.13 -4.41 3.29
C TYR A 417 -28.79 -5.77 3.89
N ARG A 418 -29.16 -5.98 5.15
CA ARG A 418 -28.96 -7.24 5.87
C ARG A 418 -30.25 -8.03 5.94
N PHE A 419 -30.19 -9.30 5.54
CA PHE A 419 -31.31 -10.20 5.61
C PHE A 419 -30.97 -11.52 6.31
N LYS A 420 -31.98 -12.14 6.94
CA LYS A 420 -31.81 -13.36 7.76
C LYS A 420 -30.62 -13.30 8.75
N LYS A 421 -30.25 -12.10 9.25
CA LYS A 421 -29.17 -11.82 10.21
C LYS A 421 -27.77 -12.27 9.80
N LYS A 422 -27.60 -13.10 8.77
CA LYS A 422 -26.31 -13.70 8.35
C LYS A 422 -25.86 -13.28 6.95
N TYR A 423 -26.76 -12.73 6.15
CA TYR A 423 -26.49 -12.33 4.78
C TYR A 423 -26.53 -10.82 4.64
N GLN A 424 -25.65 -10.25 3.83
CA GLN A 424 -25.66 -8.84 3.48
C GLN A 424 -25.46 -8.70 1.98
N ILE A 425 -26.23 -7.83 1.35
CA ILE A 425 -25.99 -7.30 0.02
C ILE A 425 -25.55 -5.85 0.17
N LYS A 426 -24.44 -5.48 -0.43
CA LYS A 426 -23.86 -4.12 -0.37
C LYS A 426 -23.59 -3.61 -1.76
N TYR A 427 -24.15 -2.45 -2.07
CA TYR A 427 -23.87 -1.71 -3.30
C TYR A 427 -23.14 -0.42 -2.96
N THR A 428 -22.11 -0.10 -3.75
CA THR A 428 -21.36 1.15 -3.65
C THR A 428 -21.23 1.78 -5.01
N PHE A 429 -21.52 3.06 -5.07
CA PHE A 429 -21.19 3.94 -6.19
C PHE A 429 -20.20 5.00 -5.72
N SER A 430 -19.16 5.29 -6.49
CA SER A 430 -18.28 6.43 -6.27
C SER A 430 -17.86 7.06 -7.60
N MET A 431 -17.77 8.37 -7.62
CA MET A 431 -17.16 9.14 -8.70
C MET A 431 -16.02 9.97 -8.10
N ARG A 432 -14.89 10.01 -8.79
CA ARG A 432 -13.72 10.78 -8.37
C ARG A 432 -12.97 11.31 -9.59
N ASP A 433 -12.43 12.50 -9.45
CA ASP A 433 -11.53 13.08 -10.45
C ASP A 433 -10.09 12.97 -9.93
N ARG A 434 -9.15 12.54 -10.75
CA ARG A 434 -7.74 12.40 -10.40
C ARG A 434 -6.86 13.28 -11.27
N MET A 435 -5.94 14.01 -10.63
CA MET A 435 -4.84 14.69 -11.33
C MET A 435 -3.69 13.71 -11.56
N SER A 436 -3.00 13.92 -12.68
CA SER A 436 -1.71 13.25 -12.92
C SER A 436 -0.68 13.60 -11.84
N GLN A 437 0.37 12.78 -11.74
CA GLN A 437 1.51 13.09 -10.86
C GLN A 437 2.16 14.40 -11.30
N ILE A 438 2.59 15.22 -10.33
CA ILE A 438 3.20 16.54 -10.58
C ILE A 438 4.39 16.43 -11.57
N ALA A 439 5.17 15.36 -11.46
CA ALA A 439 6.28 15.10 -12.38
C ALA A 439 5.83 15.01 -13.85
N MET A 440 4.70 14.36 -14.14
CA MET A 440 4.19 14.17 -15.50
C MET A 440 3.52 15.41 -16.09
N VAL A 441 3.12 16.35 -15.24
CA VAL A 441 2.58 17.66 -15.65
C VAL A 441 3.69 18.68 -15.92
N SER A 442 4.98 18.30 -15.75
CA SER A 442 6.13 19.17 -16.03
C SER A 442 6.35 19.35 -17.54
N ASP A 443 7.08 20.39 -17.91
CA ASP A 443 7.52 20.68 -19.30
C ASP A 443 8.91 20.09 -19.62
N ILE A 444 9.41 19.18 -18.75
CA ILE A 444 10.76 18.62 -18.83
C ILE A 444 10.83 17.44 -19.79
N SER A 445 11.96 17.34 -20.48
CA SER A 445 12.35 16.16 -21.26
C SER A 445 13.64 15.56 -20.71
N ILE A 446 13.65 14.25 -20.47
CA ILE A 446 14.81 13.50 -20.00
C ILE A 446 15.11 12.38 -20.98
N ARG A 447 16.37 12.26 -21.41
CA ARG A 447 16.82 11.14 -22.23
C ARG A 447 16.99 9.90 -21.34
N THR A 448 16.40 8.77 -21.74
CA THR A 448 16.43 7.53 -20.96
C THR A 448 17.39 6.50 -21.53
N ASN A 449 17.56 6.44 -22.85
CA ASN A 449 18.55 5.59 -23.53
C ASN A 449 18.93 6.20 -24.90
N SER A 450 19.62 5.44 -25.74
CA SER A 450 20.07 5.90 -27.06
C SER A 450 18.93 6.37 -27.97
N ARG A 451 17.73 5.79 -27.85
CA ARG A 451 16.58 6.04 -28.73
C ARG A 451 15.37 6.67 -28.01
N GLU A 452 15.30 6.61 -26.69
CA GLU A 452 14.11 6.97 -25.94
C GLU A 452 14.27 8.21 -25.07
N TRP A 453 13.21 9.03 -25.02
CA TRP A 453 13.05 10.17 -24.15
C TRP A 453 11.76 10.04 -23.34
N THR A 454 11.75 10.58 -22.14
CA THR A 454 10.53 10.81 -21.35
C THR A 454 10.27 12.30 -21.28
N LYS A 455 9.06 12.72 -21.65
CA LYS A 455 8.63 14.11 -21.63
C LYS A 455 7.38 14.25 -20.78
N GLY A 456 7.34 15.24 -19.91
CA GLY A 456 6.12 15.63 -19.21
C GLY A 456 5.18 16.40 -20.14
N ASN A 457 3.91 16.51 -19.75
CA ASN A 457 2.88 17.22 -20.51
C ASN A 457 2.10 18.18 -19.60
N PRO A 458 2.32 19.49 -19.68
CA PRO A 458 1.59 20.49 -18.89
C PRO A 458 0.09 20.54 -19.15
N ASP A 459 -0.37 20.09 -20.33
CA ASP A 459 -1.78 20.17 -20.75
C ASP A 459 -2.65 19.04 -20.23
N LEU A 460 -2.09 18.16 -19.39
CA LEU A 460 -2.84 17.08 -18.77
C LEU A 460 -3.98 17.59 -17.88
N LYS A 461 -5.17 17.10 -18.16
CA LYS A 461 -6.39 17.39 -17.40
C LYS A 461 -6.70 16.27 -16.41
N PRO A 462 -7.46 16.55 -15.34
CA PRO A 462 -7.96 15.51 -14.46
C PRO A 462 -8.73 14.45 -15.24
N ASN A 463 -8.54 13.18 -14.92
CA ASN A 463 -9.39 12.09 -15.39
C ASN A 463 -10.56 11.88 -14.44
N ARG A 464 -11.65 11.27 -14.92
CA ARG A 464 -12.83 10.95 -14.10
C ARG A 464 -13.05 9.46 -14.03
N GLU A 465 -13.12 8.94 -12.81
CA GLU A 465 -13.43 7.53 -12.54
C GLU A 465 -14.82 7.38 -11.94
N LEU A 466 -15.63 6.51 -12.54
CA LEU A 466 -16.91 6.06 -12.01
C LEU A 466 -16.77 4.58 -11.62
N GLU A 467 -17.12 4.25 -10.38
CA GLU A 467 -16.98 2.88 -9.87
C GLU A 467 -18.28 2.39 -9.25
N HIS A 468 -18.70 1.20 -9.65
CA HIS A 468 -19.84 0.47 -9.13
C HIS A 468 -19.37 -0.85 -8.55
N THR A 469 -19.69 -1.12 -7.29
CA THR A 469 -19.34 -2.39 -6.62
C THR A 469 -20.58 -3.01 -6.03
N LEU A 470 -20.80 -4.29 -6.30
CA LEU A 470 -21.85 -5.10 -5.69
C LEU A 470 -21.21 -6.28 -4.95
N ARG A 471 -21.51 -6.41 -3.65
CA ARG A 471 -21.00 -7.51 -2.82
C ARG A 471 -22.16 -8.26 -2.16
N LEU A 472 -22.13 -9.57 -2.24
CA LEU A 472 -22.97 -10.48 -1.47
C LEU A 472 -22.10 -11.21 -0.45
N SER A 473 -22.40 -11.09 0.83
CA SER A 473 -21.63 -11.72 1.91
C SER A 473 -22.48 -12.55 2.85
N ARG A 474 -21.86 -13.58 3.43
CA ARG A 474 -22.40 -14.37 4.52
C ARG A 474 -21.34 -14.52 5.60
N THR A 475 -21.68 -14.16 6.82
CA THR A 475 -20.81 -14.30 8.00
C THR A 475 -21.47 -15.22 9.01
N ALA A 476 -20.74 -16.23 9.48
CA ALA A 476 -21.13 -17.18 10.51
C ALA A 476 -19.95 -17.37 11.48
N ASP A 477 -20.18 -18.05 12.63
CA ASP A 477 -19.17 -18.19 13.71
C ASP A 477 -17.83 -18.74 13.26
N ARG A 478 -17.81 -19.65 12.29
CA ARG A 478 -16.58 -20.31 11.81
C ARG A 478 -16.27 -20.03 10.36
N TRP A 479 -17.16 -19.34 9.64
CA TRP A 479 -17.05 -19.18 8.20
C TRP A 479 -17.49 -17.79 7.76
N GLN A 480 -16.68 -17.19 6.94
CA GLN A 480 -16.97 -15.98 6.20
C GLN A 480 -16.79 -16.26 4.71
N ILE A 481 -17.76 -15.86 3.91
CA ILE A 481 -17.68 -15.93 2.45
C ILE A 481 -18.30 -14.67 1.86
N PHE A 482 -17.71 -14.14 0.80
CA PHE A 482 -18.38 -13.17 -0.06
C PHE A 482 -18.01 -13.33 -1.52
N ALA A 483 -18.93 -12.90 -2.39
CA ALA A 483 -18.70 -12.68 -3.80
C ALA A 483 -18.85 -11.18 -4.10
N GLU A 484 -17.97 -10.64 -4.93
CA GLU A 484 -17.95 -9.23 -5.31
C GLU A 484 -17.76 -9.08 -6.81
N GLY A 485 -18.53 -8.16 -7.40
CA GLY A 485 -18.33 -7.67 -8.75
C GLY A 485 -18.13 -6.16 -8.72
N MET A 486 -17.12 -5.66 -9.42
CA MET A 486 -16.81 -4.24 -9.57
C MET A 486 -16.68 -3.90 -11.05
N PHE A 487 -17.33 -2.81 -11.44
CA PHE A 487 -17.15 -2.17 -12.74
C PHE A 487 -16.65 -0.75 -12.51
N ARG A 488 -15.51 -0.41 -13.15
CA ARG A 488 -14.93 0.93 -13.13
C ARG A 488 -14.76 1.42 -14.54
N GLN A 489 -15.25 2.63 -14.79
CA GLN A 489 -15.05 3.37 -16.00
C GLN A 489 -14.18 4.59 -15.71
N CYS A 490 -13.08 4.75 -16.42
CA CYS A 490 -12.21 5.90 -16.33
C CYS A 490 -12.29 6.71 -17.63
N LEU A 491 -12.86 7.91 -17.55
CA LEU A 491 -13.00 8.83 -18.67
C LEU A 491 -11.80 9.76 -18.76
N LYS A 492 -11.27 9.95 -19.97
CA LYS A 492 -10.08 10.76 -20.24
C LYS A 492 -8.86 10.36 -19.39
N PRO A 493 -8.55 9.04 -19.28
CA PRO A 493 -7.41 8.58 -18.51
C PRO A 493 -6.10 9.18 -19.04
N ASN A 494 -5.19 9.48 -18.12
CA ASN A 494 -3.83 9.90 -18.46
C ASN A 494 -3.02 8.64 -18.77
N MET A 495 -2.82 8.36 -20.05
CA MET A 495 -2.08 7.20 -20.52
C MET A 495 -0.98 7.63 -21.47
N ALA A 496 0.10 6.89 -21.45
CA ALA A 496 1.28 7.22 -22.21
C ALA A 496 1.32 6.51 -23.56
N PRO A 497 1.24 7.23 -24.70
CA PRO A 497 1.74 6.72 -25.97
C PRO A 497 3.26 6.93 -26.06
N TYR A 498 3.88 6.19 -26.96
CA TYR A 498 5.15 6.58 -27.55
C TYR A 498 4.91 7.30 -28.86
N GLU A 499 5.51 8.47 -29.02
CA GLU A 499 5.52 9.24 -30.26
C GLU A 499 6.89 9.06 -30.94
N ARG A 500 6.91 8.93 -32.26
CA ARG A 500 8.14 8.89 -33.05
C ARG A 500 8.42 10.27 -33.65
N THR A 501 9.64 10.77 -33.46
CA THR A 501 10.11 12.02 -34.06
C THR A 501 10.61 11.81 -35.50
N ALA A 502 10.87 12.90 -36.22
CA ALA A 502 11.48 12.87 -37.56
C ALA A 502 12.92 12.24 -37.54
N ASP A 503 13.61 12.33 -36.44
CA ASP A 503 14.98 11.78 -36.24
C ASP A 503 14.98 10.35 -35.68
N ASP A 504 13.86 9.63 -35.78
CA ASP A 504 13.71 8.26 -35.25
C ASP A 504 14.02 8.12 -33.76
N LEU A 505 13.69 9.16 -32.98
CA LEU A 505 13.66 9.10 -31.52
C LEU A 505 12.23 8.81 -31.05
N PHE A 506 12.12 8.11 -29.92
CA PHE A 506 10.85 7.66 -29.37
C PHE A 506 10.60 8.37 -28.04
N VAL A 507 9.53 9.17 -28.00
CA VAL A 507 9.20 10.02 -26.86
C VAL A 507 8.02 9.43 -26.11
N TYR A 508 8.26 9.01 -24.88
CA TYR A 508 7.23 8.64 -23.94
C TYR A 508 6.62 9.91 -23.33
N THR A 509 5.33 10.12 -23.47
CA THR A 509 4.61 11.22 -22.83
C THR A 509 3.23 10.75 -22.37
N GLN A 510 2.62 11.42 -21.41
CA GLN A 510 1.23 11.15 -21.04
C GLN A 510 0.28 12.11 -21.76
N ILE A 511 -0.84 11.58 -22.22
CA ILE A 511 -1.94 12.37 -22.78
C ILE A 511 -3.27 11.86 -22.21
N ASN A 512 -4.30 12.68 -22.23
CA ASN A 512 -5.65 12.25 -21.93
C ASN A 512 -6.18 11.40 -23.10
N GLN A 513 -6.36 10.10 -22.91
CA GLN A 513 -6.93 9.15 -23.87
C GLN A 513 -8.47 9.10 -23.74
N LYS A 514 -9.15 8.23 -24.49
CA LYS A 514 -10.62 8.16 -24.48
C LYS A 514 -11.16 7.57 -23.17
N GLU A 515 -10.83 6.31 -22.88
CA GLU A 515 -11.50 5.57 -21.81
C GLU A 515 -10.72 4.31 -21.39
N ILE A 516 -10.84 3.93 -20.12
CA ILE A 516 -10.50 2.60 -19.61
C ILE A 516 -11.70 2.03 -18.87
N ASP A 517 -12.12 0.81 -19.24
CA ASP A 517 -13.08 0.02 -18.50
C ASP A 517 -12.40 -1.13 -17.77
N LEU A 518 -12.78 -1.33 -16.54
CA LEU A 518 -12.29 -2.42 -15.70
C LEU A 518 -13.46 -3.21 -15.11
N LEU A 519 -13.56 -4.48 -15.46
CA LEU A 519 -14.42 -5.44 -14.78
C LEU A 519 -13.57 -6.32 -13.86
N HIS A 520 -13.89 -6.32 -12.57
CA HIS A 520 -13.22 -7.13 -11.56
C HIS A 520 -14.25 -7.98 -10.82
N THR A 521 -14.00 -9.29 -10.70
CA THR A 521 -14.81 -10.20 -9.91
C THR A 521 -13.96 -10.95 -8.92
N MET A 522 -14.48 -11.21 -7.71
CA MET A 522 -13.74 -11.90 -6.67
C MET A 522 -14.67 -12.74 -5.79
N VAL A 523 -14.23 -13.93 -5.42
CA VAL A 523 -14.79 -14.73 -4.34
C VAL A 523 -13.73 -14.90 -3.26
N TYR A 524 -14.13 -14.65 -2.02
CA TYR A 524 -13.30 -14.82 -0.83
C TYR A 524 -13.97 -15.76 0.15
N THR A 525 -13.19 -16.63 0.78
CA THR A 525 -13.63 -17.42 1.93
C THR A 525 -12.54 -17.52 2.99
N SER A 526 -12.94 -17.46 4.25
CA SER A 526 -12.09 -17.77 5.40
C SER A 526 -12.84 -18.63 6.38
N PHE A 527 -12.23 -19.70 6.87
CA PHE A 527 -12.89 -20.61 7.79
C PHE A 527 -11.90 -21.27 8.78
N TRP A 528 -12.41 -21.61 9.95
CA TRP A 528 -11.71 -22.40 10.93
C TRP A 528 -11.97 -23.89 10.67
N ALA A 529 -11.02 -24.58 10.01
CA ALA A 529 -11.09 -26.02 9.79
C ALA A 529 -11.06 -26.77 11.13
N ILE A 530 -10.20 -26.32 12.06
CA ILE A 530 -10.21 -26.74 13.47
C ILE A 530 -10.37 -25.47 14.31
N PRO A 531 -11.44 -25.33 15.11
CA PRO A 531 -11.71 -24.12 15.87
C PRO A 531 -10.51 -23.69 16.72
N LYS A 532 -10.10 -22.41 16.57
CA LYS A 532 -8.97 -21.79 17.27
C LYS A 532 -7.59 -22.41 17.00
N LYS A 533 -7.50 -23.51 16.21
CA LYS A 533 -6.24 -24.21 15.92
C LYS A 533 -5.81 -24.13 14.45
N LEU A 534 -6.74 -24.22 13.51
CA LEU A 534 -6.41 -24.22 12.07
C LEU A 534 -7.35 -23.31 11.31
N GLN A 535 -6.82 -22.24 10.74
CA GLN A 535 -7.54 -21.28 9.89
C GLN A 535 -7.06 -21.39 8.44
N ILE A 536 -8.00 -21.36 7.51
CA ILE A 536 -7.74 -21.36 6.08
C ILE A 536 -8.46 -20.17 5.45
N SER A 537 -7.74 -19.40 4.63
CA SER A 537 -8.30 -18.28 3.86
C SER A 537 -7.90 -18.41 2.41
N ILE A 538 -8.86 -18.26 1.50
CA ILE A 538 -8.65 -18.38 0.06
C ILE A 538 -9.45 -17.29 -0.63
N TYR A 539 -8.90 -16.69 -1.66
CA TYR A 539 -9.66 -15.86 -2.60
C TYR A 539 -9.13 -16.00 -4.02
N GLY A 540 -9.98 -15.70 -4.97
CA GLY A 540 -9.62 -15.68 -6.37
C GLY A 540 -10.69 -15.00 -7.20
N GLY A 541 -10.31 -14.64 -8.42
CA GLY A 541 -11.21 -13.90 -9.29
C GLY A 541 -10.64 -13.66 -10.67
N MET A 542 -11.33 -12.80 -11.39
CA MET A 542 -11.00 -12.40 -12.76
C MET A 542 -10.96 -10.87 -12.84
N MET A 543 -10.04 -10.37 -13.63
CA MET A 543 -9.96 -8.97 -14.01
C MET A 543 -9.92 -8.87 -15.53
N ARG A 544 -10.79 -8.03 -16.11
CA ARG A 544 -10.82 -7.70 -17.53
C ARG A 544 -10.67 -6.20 -17.70
N CYS A 545 -9.58 -5.80 -18.37
CA CYS A 545 -9.27 -4.42 -18.72
C CYS A 545 -9.57 -4.20 -20.21
N LEU A 546 -10.26 -3.12 -20.52
CA LEU A 546 -10.54 -2.64 -21.87
C LEU A 546 -9.99 -1.21 -21.94
N ASN A 547 -9.04 -0.95 -22.83
CA ASN A 547 -8.42 0.35 -22.97
C ASN A 547 -8.69 0.89 -24.38
N PHE A 548 -9.36 2.05 -24.44
CA PHE A 548 -9.71 2.74 -25.66
C PHE A 548 -8.87 4.01 -25.80
N GLY A 549 -7.80 3.93 -26.59
CA GLY A 549 -7.00 5.07 -26.99
C GLY A 549 -7.59 5.78 -28.21
N TYR A 550 -6.95 6.86 -28.66
CA TYR A 550 -7.31 7.50 -29.92
C TYR A 550 -6.94 6.63 -31.12
N GLU A 551 -5.86 5.85 -31.02
CA GLU A 551 -5.29 5.09 -32.12
C GLU A 551 -5.22 3.57 -31.88
N TYR A 552 -5.69 3.12 -30.71
CA TYR A 552 -5.64 1.70 -30.33
C TYR A 552 -6.86 1.28 -29.51
N THR A 553 -7.10 -0.03 -29.49
CA THR A 553 -8.01 -0.67 -28.55
C THR A 553 -7.33 -1.95 -28.06
N HIS A 554 -7.05 -2.01 -26.75
CA HIS A 554 -6.44 -3.16 -26.13
C HIS A 554 -7.35 -3.79 -25.09
N CYS A 555 -7.34 -5.11 -25.02
CA CYS A 555 -8.11 -5.88 -24.06
C CYS A 555 -7.20 -6.92 -23.40
N HIS A 556 -7.33 -7.06 -22.09
CA HIS A 556 -6.65 -8.11 -21.36
C HIS A 556 -7.56 -8.71 -20.27
N THR A 557 -7.66 -10.04 -20.28
CA THR A 557 -8.35 -10.79 -19.22
C THR A 557 -7.32 -11.58 -18.43
N SER A 558 -7.34 -11.47 -17.12
CA SER A 558 -6.44 -12.19 -16.23
C SER A 558 -7.19 -12.80 -15.05
N PHE A 559 -6.65 -13.89 -14.52
CA PHE A 559 -7.12 -14.53 -13.31
C PHE A 559 -6.09 -14.35 -12.21
N PHE A 560 -6.57 -14.21 -10.99
CA PHE A 560 -5.73 -14.13 -9.81
C PHE A 560 -6.28 -15.04 -8.71
N CYS A 561 -5.38 -15.53 -7.87
CA CYS A 561 -5.73 -16.27 -6.67
C CYS A 561 -4.68 -16.05 -5.58
N ALA A 562 -5.14 -16.17 -4.33
CA ALA A 562 -4.26 -16.19 -3.17
C ALA A 562 -4.88 -17.03 -2.06
N GLY A 563 -4.03 -17.49 -1.14
CA GLY A 563 -4.49 -18.25 0.01
C GLY A 563 -3.45 -18.36 1.10
N SER A 564 -3.92 -18.65 2.30
CA SER A 564 -3.07 -18.92 3.46
C SER A 564 -3.70 -19.97 4.36
N VAL A 565 -2.83 -20.73 5.01
CA VAL A 565 -3.16 -21.70 6.05
C VAL A 565 -2.33 -21.33 7.27
N THR A 566 -2.99 -21.20 8.42
CA THR A 566 -2.33 -20.87 9.71
C THR A 566 -2.72 -21.88 10.77
N ALA A 567 -1.71 -22.53 11.36
CA ALA A 567 -1.87 -23.46 12.49
C ALA A 567 -1.31 -22.85 13.78
N TYR A 568 -2.13 -22.86 14.85
CA TYR A 568 -1.79 -22.35 16.18
C TYR A 568 -1.53 -23.51 17.12
N LEU A 569 -0.27 -23.75 17.47
CA LEU A 569 0.21 -24.90 18.23
C LEU A 569 0.88 -24.44 19.54
N GLY A 570 0.10 -23.89 20.47
CA GLY A 570 0.57 -23.39 21.74
C GLY A 570 1.56 -22.21 21.60
N LYS A 571 2.86 -22.47 21.81
CA LYS A 571 3.92 -21.46 21.65
C LYS A 571 4.39 -21.30 20.20
N PHE A 572 4.02 -22.22 19.31
CA PHE A 572 4.37 -22.21 17.90
C PHE A 572 3.19 -21.72 17.06
N THR A 573 3.48 -20.99 16.00
CA THR A 573 2.55 -20.69 14.91
C THR A 573 3.23 -21.06 13.60
N LEU A 574 2.55 -21.88 12.82
CA LEU A 574 2.99 -22.24 11.49
C LEU A 574 2.07 -21.55 10.49
N GLN A 575 2.64 -20.92 9.49
CA GLN A 575 1.87 -20.30 8.42
C GLN A 575 2.47 -20.63 7.06
N ALA A 576 1.62 -20.94 6.09
CA ALA A 576 1.98 -21.08 4.70
C ALA A 576 0.99 -20.26 3.87
N GLY A 577 1.48 -19.60 2.84
CA GLY A 577 0.59 -18.81 1.98
C GLY A 577 1.27 -18.36 0.71
N GLY A 578 0.48 -17.71 -0.12
CA GLY A 578 0.98 -17.11 -1.35
C GLY A 578 -0.12 -16.58 -2.24
N ASP A 579 0.31 -15.93 -3.31
CA ASP A 579 -0.55 -15.35 -4.34
C ASP A 579 0.03 -15.57 -5.74
N SER A 580 -0.84 -15.46 -6.76
CA SER A 580 -0.47 -15.64 -8.18
C SER A 580 0.21 -14.43 -8.81
N GLY A 581 0.41 -13.34 -8.05
CA GLY A 581 0.77 -12.05 -8.60
C GLY A 581 -0.41 -11.31 -9.24
N SER A 582 -0.12 -10.15 -9.80
CA SER A 582 -1.11 -9.31 -10.48
C SER A 582 -0.72 -9.05 -11.93
N ARG A 583 -1.72 -8.99 -12.80
CA ARG A 583 -1.58 -8.57 -14.20
C ARG A 583 -2.39 -7.32 -14.43
N PHE A 584 -1.91 -6.45 -15.28
CA PHE A 584 -2.58 -5.21 -15.62
C PHE A 584 -2.46 -4.89 -17.11
N LEU A 585 -3.35 -4.05 -17.57
CA LEU A 585 -3.26 -3.38 -18.86
C LEU A 585 -3.67 -1.93 -18.64
N GLU A 586 -2.76 -1.01 -18.90
CA GLU A 586 -2.97 0.43 -18.79
C GLU A 586 -2.45 1.11 -20.04
N GLY A 587 -3.38 1.63 -20.85
CA GLY A 587 -3.06 2.15 -22.16
C GLY A 587 -2.46 1.08 -23.07
N GLU A 588 -1.25 1.33 -23.53
CA GLU A 588 -0.46 0.43 -24.37
C GLU A 588 0.53 -0.43 -23.53
N ALA A 589 0.52 -0.28 -22.21
CA ALA A 589 1.38 -1.05 -21.32
C ALA A 589 0.62 -2.23 -20.69
N LYS A 590 1.05 -3.45 -20.98
CA LYS A 590 0.59 -4.67 -20.34
C LYS A 590 1.67 -5.19 -19.40
N GLY A 591 1.30 -5.63 -18.19
CA GLY A 591 2.29 -6.04 -17.23
C GLY A 591 1.87 -7.16 -16.31
N PHE A 592 2.88 -7.73 -15.67
CA PHE A 592 2.76 -8.75 -14.63
C PHE A 592 3.71 -8.40 -13.48
N ASN A 593 3.18 -8.37 -12.27
CA ASN A 593 3.95 -8.30 -11.03
C ASN A 593 3.95 -9.67 -10.38
N GLY A 594 5.14 -10.19 -10.05
CA GLY A 594 5.34 -11.52 -9.52
C GLY A 594 4.54 -11.79 -8.26
N GLY A 595 3.94 -12.97 -8.18
CA GLY A 595 3.30 -13.47 -6.96
C GLY A 595 4.34 -13.93 -5.95
N SER A 596 3.97 -14.00 -4.69
CA SER A 596 4.85 -14.47 -3.62
C SER A 596 4.29 -15.72 -2.95
N THR A 597 5.20 -16.57 -2.49
CA THR A 597 4.87 -17.71 -1.62
C THR A 597 5.75 -17.67 -0.39
N PHE A 598 5.27 -18.19 0.73
CA PHE A 598 6.06 -18.23 1.96
C PHE A 598 5.68 -19.39 2.87
N LEU A 599 6.66 -19.84 3.63
CA LEU A 599 6.50 -20.70 4.80
C LEU A 599 7.10 -19.95 5.99
N GLN A 600 6.34 -19.88 7.09
CA GLN A 600 6.77 -19.16 8.29
C GLN A 600 6.54 -20.02 9.52
N VAL A 601 7.53 -20.04 10.39
CA VAL A 601 7.46 -20.60 11.73
C VAL A 601 7.77 -19.50 12.71
N SER A 602 6.93 -19.30 13.70
CA SER A 602 7.25 -18.43 14.83
C SER A 602 7.12 -19.15 16.16
N PHE A 603 8.04 -18.85 17.07
CA PHE A 603 8.10 -19.39 18.43
C PHE A 603 8.12 -18.24 19.43
N ARG A 604 7.27 -18.30 20.45
CA ARG A 604 7.18 -17.30 21.49
C ARG A 604 7.63 -17.84 22.83
N LEU A 605 8.58 -17.13 23.46
CA LEU A 605 9.08 -17.43 24.79
C LEU A 605 9.04 -16.17 25.66
N LYS A 606 8.05 -16.07 26.58
CA LYS A 606 7.81 -14.89 27.42
C LYS A 606 7.77 -13.59 26.58
N ASP A 607 8.76 -12.73 26.76
CA ASP A 607 8.90 -11.42 26.10
C ASP A 607 9.71 -11.49 24.79
N TRP A 608 10.15 -12.68 24.39
CA TRP A 608 10.88 -12.96 23.16
C TRP A 608 10.00 -13.63 22.12
N ARG A 609 10.24 -13.30 20.86
CA ARG A 609 9.74 -14.02 19.68
C ARG A 609 10.89 -14.32 18.75
N PHE A 610 10.92 -15.52 18.25
CA PHE A 610 11.80 -16.00 17.20
C PHE A 610 10.95 -16.35 15.98
N MET A 611 11.39 -15.97 14.80
CA MET A 611 10.68 -16.20 13.56
C MET A 611 11.67 -16.68 12.52
N ALA A 612 11.25 -17.62 11.69
CA ALA A 612 11.93 -17.99 10.46
C ALA A 612 10.91 -17.93 9.31
N THR A 613 11.23 -17.17 8.28
CA THR A 613 10.40 -17.03 7.08
C THR A 613 11.20 -17.46 5.86
N TRP A 614 10.68 -18.44 5.14
CA TRP A 614 11.22 -18.89 3.88
C TRP A 614 10.32 -18.41 2.74
N SER A 615 10.74 -17.33 2.06
CA SER A 615 10.00 -16.74 0.94
C SER A 615 10.41 -17.37 -0.37
N ASN A 616 9.43 -17.57 -1.24
CA ASN A 616 9.56 -18.19 -2.55
C ASN A 616 10.35 -19.51 -2.50
N PRO A 617 9.93 -20.48 -1.63
CA PRO A 617 10.63 -21.73 -1.45
C PRO A 617 10.77 -22.48 -2.78
N PHE A 618 11.92 -23.11 -2.99
CA PHE A 618 12.29 -23.87 -4.20
C PHE A 618 12.38 -23.03 -5.49
N CYS A 619 12.21 -21.71 -5.44
CA CYS A 619 12.36 -20.82 -6.57
C CYS A 619 13.80 -20.29 -6.65
N LYS A 620 14.60 -20.76 -7.60
CA LYS A 620 16.00 -20.32 -7.75
C LYS A 620 16.13 -18.95 -8.42
N ASN A 621 15.23 -18.61 -9.34
CA ASN A 621 15.27 -17.39 -10.14
C ASN A 621 13.86 -16.78 -10.23
N TYR A 622 13.50 -16.00 -9.20
CA TYR A 622 12.17 -15.44 -9.05
C TYR A 622 11.88 -14.41 -10.14
N LYS A 623 10.77 -14.61 -10.89
CA LYS A 623 10.26 -13.63 -11.86
C LYS A 623 9.54 -12.53 -11.12
N SER A 624 10.16 -11.35 -11.02
CA SER A 624 9.66 -10.22 -10.26
C SER A 624 8.63 -9.38 -11.03
N TYR A 625 8.85 -9.21 -12.34
CA TYR A 625 7.94 -8.50 -13.22
C TYR A 625 8.12 -8.90 -14.68
N GLU A 626 7.13 -8.54 -15.48
CA GLU A 626 7.16 -8.56 -16.94
C GLU A 626 6.33 -7.39 -17.45
N THR A 627 6.82 -6.70 -18.47
CA THR A 627 6.10 -5.60 -19.12
C THR A 627 6.22 -5.73 -20.63
N GLU A 628 5.15 -5.39 -21.31
CA GLU A 628 5.03 -5.36 -22.76
C GLU A 628 4.40 -4.05 -23.17
N ILE A 629 5.10 -3.28 -24.01
CA ILE A 629 4.58 -2.05 -24.65
C ILE A 629 4.05 -2.44 -26.02
N LEU A 630 2.78 -2.11 -26.27
CA LEU A 630 2.01 -2.48 -27.46
C LEU A 630 1.82 -1.30 -28.42
N ASN A 631 2.77 -0.37 -28.46
CA ASN A 631 2.67 0.82 -29.29
C ASN A 631 3.02 0.48 -30.74
N ARG A 632 2.36 1.14 -31.70
CA ARG A 632 2.56 0.93 -33.15
C ARG A 632 3.97 1.24 -33.65
N TYR A 633 4.70 2.12 -32.95
CA TYR A 633 6.06 2.53 -33.30
C TYR A 633 7.13 1.85 -32.43
N LEU A 634 6.75 1.37 -31.24
CA LEU A 634 7.66 0.74 -30.31
C LEU A 634 6.99 -0.47 -29.66
N HIS A 635 7.40 -1.66 -30.06
CA HIS A 635 7.05 -2.87 -29.34
C HIS A 635 8.22 -3.25 -28.43
N LYS A 636 8.00 -3.23 -27.12
CA LYS A 636 9.06 -3.51 -26.14
C LYS A 636 8.60 -4.55 -25.12
N HIS A 637 9.40 -5.59 -24.98
CA HIS A 637 9.17 -6.64 -23.97
C HIS A 637 10.31 -6.67 -22.96
N THR A 638 9.98 -6.54 -21.68
CA THR A 638 10.95 -6.56 -20.58
C THR A 638 10.56 -7.60 -19.55
N THR A 639 11.50 -8.48 -19.18
CA THR A 639 11.33 -9.45 -18.08
C THR A 639 12.37 -9.19 -17.00
N GLY A 640 11.90 -8.99 -15.76
CA GLY A 640 12.75 -8.88 -14.59
C GLY A 640 12.75 -10.14 -13.74
N ARG A 641 13.93 -10.61 -13.38
CA ARG A 641 14.16 -11.74 -12.48
C ARG A 641 15.08 -11.34 -11.34
N ASN A 642 14.98 -12.02 -10.21
CA ASN A 642 15.83 -11.71 -9.06
C ASN A 642 16.13 -12.99 -8.25
N LYS A 643 17.39 -13.41 -8.26
CA LYS A 643 17.86 -14.59 -7.52
C LYS A 643 17.80 -14.36 -5.99
N ASP A 644 18.04 -13.12 -5.53
CA ASP A 644 18.04 -12.80 -4.10
C ASP A 644 16.62 -12.84 -3.48
N LEU A 645 15.57 -12.81 -4.30
CA LEU A 645 14.18 -12.94 -3.89
C LEU A 645 13.66 -14.37 -3.96
N GLY A 646 14.40 -15.28 -4.62
CA GLY A 646 14.12 -16.71 -4.65
C GLY A 646 14.77 -17.43 -3.47
N ASN A 647 14.12 -18.44 -2.90
CA ASN A 647 14.62 -19.20 -1.74
C ASN A 647 15.13 -18.32 -0.58
N ARG A 648 14.51 -17.17 -0.38
CA ARG A 648 14.97 -16.21 0.62
C ARG A 648 14.61 -16.66 2.04
N LEU A 649 15.62 -16.91 2.87
CA LEU A 649 15.46 -17.28 4.27
C LEU A 649 15.80 -16.09 5.17
N MET A 650 14.82 -15.62 5.93
CA MET A 650 14.94 -14.53 6.87
C MET A 650 14.72 -15.06 8.28
N LEU A 651 15.53 -14.62 9.23
CA LEU A 651 15.33 -14.81 10.66
C LEU A 651 14.81 -13.52 11.28
N GLY A 652 13.94 -13.63 12.28
CA GLY A 652 13.45 -12.51 13.08
C GLY A 652 13.65 -12.80 14.55
N ILE A 653 14.22 -11.84 15.26
CA ILE A 653 14.33 -11.86 16.71
C ILE A 653 13.72 -10.57 17.24
N SER A 654 12.74 -10.70 18.13
CA SER A 654 12.08 -9.54 18.73
C SER A 654 12.01 -9.73 20.25
N TRP A 655 12.31 -8.66 20.97
CA TRP A 655 12.14 -8.58 22.41
C TRP A 655 11.28 -7.38 22.76
N ARG A 656 10.33 -7.58 23.69
CA ARG A 656 9.44 -6.52 24.15
C ARG A 656 9.11 -6.73 25.63
N ILE A 657 9.28 -5.68 26.40
CA ILE A 657 8.77 -5.59 27.76
C ILE A 657 7.73 -4.48 27.86
N SER A 658 6.58 -4.76 28.47
CA SER A 658 5.53 -3.79 28.75
C SER A 658 5.05 -3.96 30.18
N ARG A 659 4.94 -2.86 30.93
CA ARG A 659 4.45 -2.82 32.32
C ARG A 659 3.44 -1.71 32.46
N GLY A 660 2.33 -1.94 33.17
CA GLY A 660 1.30 -0.96 33.50
C GLY A 660 -0.11 -1.54 33.58
N LYS A 661 -1.09 -0.72 34.06
CA LYS A 661 -2.53 -1.07 34.14
C LYS A 661 -3.27 -0.63 32.90
N GLU A 662 -4.13 -1.47 32.34
CA GLU A 662 -4.84 -1.25 31.06
C GLU A 662 -6.13 -0.47 31.21
N ARG A 663 -6.43 0.46 30.23
CA ARG A 663 -7.72 1.14 30.02
C ARG A 663 -8.01 1.32 28.51
N PRO A 664 -9.27 1.66 28.09
CA PRO A 664 -9.58 1.99 26.70
C PRO A 664 -8.76 3.18 26.20
N ALA A 665 -8.22 3.08 25.00
CA ALA A 665 -7.44 4.16 24.38
C ALA A 665 -8.33 5.15 23.61
N ALA A 666 -7.93 6.42 23.56
CA ALA A 666 -8.57 7.43 22.71
C ALA A 666 -8.20 7.25 21.24
N GLU A 667 -9.11 7.64 20.35
CA GLU A 667 -8.97 7.45 18.89
C GLU A 667 -8.75 8.80 18.17
N LYS A 668 -7.75 8.85 17.28
CA LYS A 668 -7.55 9.95 16.30
C LYS A 668 -8.38 9.69 15.05
N LYS A 669 -9.02 10.73 14.51
CA LYS A 669 -10.01 10.58 13.43
C LYS A 669 -9.50 11.00 12.04
N ILE A 670 -8.31 11.59 11.93
CA ILE A 670 -7.77 12.19 10.70
C ILE A 670 -6.32 11.73 10.42
N ASN A 671 -5.95 11.67 9.15
CA ASN A 671 -4.58 11.41 8.71
C ASN A 671 -4.21 12.17 7.44
N LEU A 672 -3.10 12.88 7.49
CA LEU A 672 -2.54 13.60 6.37
C LEU A 672 -1.08 13.18 6.14
N LYS A 673 -0.70 12.93 4.87
CA LYS A 673 0.68 12.65 4.46
C LYS A 673 0.98 13.26 3.10
N ASP A 674 2.20 13.75 2.92
CA ASP A 674 2.79 14.07 1.63
C ASP A 674 4.06 13.24 1.43
N THR A 675 4.11 12.43 0.39
CA THR A 675 5.24 11.57 0.03
C THR A 675 5.76 11.83 -1.39
N ASP A 676 5.10 12.73 -2.13
CA ASP A 676 5.46 13.03 -3.51
C ASP A 676 6.58 14.09 -3.55
N ALA A 677 7.74 13.72 -4.09
CA ALA A 677 8.87 14.62 -4.28
C ALA A 677 8.77 15.50 -5.54
N GLY A 678 7.82 15.23 -6.44
CA GLY A 678 7.62 15.98 -7.68
C GLY A 678 8.76 15.87 -8.69
N ILE A 679 9.48 14.75 -8.73
CA ILE A 679 10.66 14.54 -9.58
C ILE A 679 10.41 13.42 -10.58
N ILE A 680 10.73 13.66 -11.87
CA ILE A 680 10.89 12.61 -12.87
C ILE A 680 12.25 11.94 -12.65
N LYS A 681 12.26 10.61 -12.56
CA LYS A 681 13.46 9.80 -12.37
C LYS A 681 13.75 8.96 -13.59
#